data_c1cdd74bd5437f2b443a0eaf102d5f91
#
_entry.id   c1cdd74bd5437f2b443a0eaf102d5f91
#
_cell.length_a   1.000
_cell.length_b   1.000
_cell.length_c   1.000
_cell.angle_alpha   90.00
_cell.angle_beta   90.00
_cell.angle_gamma   90.00
#
_symmetry.space_group_name_H-M   'P 1'
#
loop_
_entity.id
_entity.type
_entity.pdbx_description
1 polymer ?
#
loop_
_entity_poly.entity_id
_entity_poly.type
_entity_poly.pdbx_seq_one_letter_code
_entity_poly.pdbx_strand_id
1 'polypeptide(L)'
;MKKLLLSLIALVLCFSIKVNAQEERTPDWKRWHYLSEEEMNSPVRNENFQETDPPTGTPRFVAEFEPMQGVMIRYPLGIPTSLVVQLANNCRVYCIVSSSQQGSAQNSFQNAGVNMNNVTFVNAASDSYWVRDYGPWYIFEDRNPAIVDNKYNRPRPNDDNMSGVFANFWQIPMYGMNLTHTGGNMMEDGRGHGVSDELVFQENGNNETNVRNKMRDYLGIDPYHVTIDPQGDYIAHVDCWGKYLAPDKILIAQLPSTNSQYALYEQVAEYFATTNCCWGYPYHVYRVQEPGGYTLAPYTNSLILNKTVYVPLGSQSSYNEAALQVYQEAMPGYEIVGVVNNDYSIGWENTDALHCRTRGVMDFGMLFVDHRDVKFGVQEWQDSIAITSKFIAYSGQDLKQDSLLVYYSIDGGAYQVAHMTATGEPDEYVGYIKGYQGESSIDYYVFGADESGRRYTQPVFAELDPHHFMMEEHTPITPTEPTISVEELVFDESGELTFTITNETNSPFTLTDVYEESDTLYLNMFTSEPLPRTLDVGESLEVTVGIAVYVKGYAETSIVIISDLASQYLTVKINEEIISGVDENLAASFEVYPNPMNNTLYINGDVQDVTIFNAVGQQVMFVEKANTIDVADLSEGMYFVRVSDKNGNSVVKKIVKR
;
A
#
# COMPACT_ATOMS: atom_id res chain seq x y z
N MET A 1 -11.22 64.75 41.87
CA MET A 1 -10.40 63.79 42.62
C MET A 1 -11.20 62.66 43.31
N LYS A 2 -12.26 62.94 44.11
CA LYS A 2 -13.04 61.92 44.83
C LYS A 2 -13.76 60.89 43.86
N LYS A 3 -14.24 61.30 42.69
CA LYS A 3 -14.88 60.39 41.71
C LYS A 3 -13.90 59.52 40.99
N LEU A 4 -12.64 59.93 40.77
CA LEU A 4 -11.60 59.15 40.15
C LEU A 4 -11.07 58.06 41.11
N LEU A 5 -11.01 58.35 42.41
CA LEU A 5 -10.54 57.42 43.43
C LEU A 5 -11.54 56.26 43.63
N LEU A 6 -12.84 56.54 43.55
CA LEU A 6 -13.92 55.53 43.69
C LEU A 6 -13.94 54.58 42.46
N SER A 7 -13.63 55.09 41.24
CA SER A 7 -13.54 54.27 40.05
C SER A 7 -12.31 53.35 40.05
N LEU A 8 -11.19 53.80 40.62
CA LEU A 8 -9.98 52.97 40.74
C LEU A 8 -10.14 51.87 41.80
N ILE A 9 -10.81 52.17 42.92
CA ILE A 9 -11.09 51.19 43.97
C ILE A 9 -12.10 50.14 43.48
N ALA A 10 -13.12 50.52 42.68
CA ALA A 10 -14.05 49.58 42.08
C ALA A 10 -13.37 48.67 41.03
N LEU A 11 -12.39 49.20 40.25
CA LEU A 11 -11.64 48.42 39.28
C LEU A 11 -10.69 47.42 39.95
N VAL A 12 -10.03 47.81 41.04
CA VAL A 12 -9.14 46.91 41.81
C VAL A 12 -9.95 45.83 42.55
N LEU A 13 -11.14 46.17 43.08
CA LEU A 13 -12.03 45.19 43.70
C LEU A 13 -12.63 44.21 42.66
N CYS A 14 -12.93 44.65 41.44
CA CYS A 14 -13.39 43.75 40.37
C CYS A 14 -12.27 42.79 39.88
N PHE A 15 -11.01 43.24 39.84
CA PHE A 15 -9.88 42.36 39.53
C PHE A 15 -9.57 41.38 40.66
N SER A 16 -9.66 41.81 41.93
CA SER A 16 -9.43 40.92 43.07
C SER A 16 -10.54 39.86 43.23
N ILE A 17 -11.78 40.20 42.86
CA ILE A 17 -12.89 39.24 42.91
C ILE A 17 -12.83 38.22 41.77
N LYS A 18 -12.26 38.56 40.59
CA LYS A 18 -12.09 37.59 39.51
C LYS A 18 -10.99 36.57 39.77
N VAL A 19 -9.91 36.96 40.45
CA VAL A 19 -8.83 36.03 40.81
C VAL A 19 -9.26 35.06 41.89
N ASN A 20 -10.03 35.50 42.90
CA ASN A 20 -10.50 34.60 43.97
C ASN A 20 -11.72 33.74 43.57
N ALA A 21 -12.47 34.08 42.52
CA ALA A 21 -13.64 33.28 42.12
C ALA A 21 -13.28 32.05 41.30
N GLN A 22 -12.05 31.96 40.80
CA GLN A 22 -11.58 30.80 40.05
C GLN A 22 -10.92 29.72 40.93
N GLU A 23 -10.35 30.11 42.10
CA GLU A 23 -9.77 29.17 43.06
C GLU A 23 -10.80 28.40 43.93
N GLU A 24 -12.00 28.93 44.11
CA GLU A 24 -13.01 28.31 45.02
C GLU A 24 -13.90 27.23 44.37
N ARG A 25 -13.75 26.90 43.07
CA ARG A 25 -14.70 26.04 42.37
C ARG A 25 -14.14 24.72 41.81
N THR A 26 -12.91 24.38 42.05
CA THR A 26 -12.37 23.11 41.59
C THR A 26 -12.44 22.10 42.74
N PRO A 27 -13.27 21.03 42.65
CA PRO A 27 -13.26 19.94 43.63
C PRO A 27 -11.87 19.33 43.75
N ASP A 28 -11.48 18.83 44.93
CA ASP A 28 -10.14 18.28 45.16
C ASP A 28 -9.76 17.15 44.21
N TRP A 29 -10.72 16.36 43.70
CA TRP A 29 -10.49 15.31 42.71
C TRP A 29 -10.18 15.86 41.29
N LYS A 30 -10.61 17.08 40.93
CA LYS A 30 -10.22 17.76 39.70
C LYS A 30 -8.77 18.21 39.72
N ARG A 31 -8.16 18.35 40.89
CA ARG A 31 -6.73 18.68 41.00
C ARG A 31 -5.81 17.54 40.60
N TRP A 32 -6.30 16.31 40.55
CA TRP A 32 -5.49 15.16 40.09
C TRP A 32 -5.23 15.19 38.58
N HIS A 33 -6.14 15.77 37.85
CA HIS A 33 -5.99 16.00 36.44
C HIS A 33 -4.87 17.01 36.16
N TYR A 34 -4.83 18.06 36.97
CA TYR A 34 -3.76 19.06 37.00
C TYR A 34 -2.65 18.60 37.94
N LEU A 35 -1.41 19.07 37.70
CA LEU A 35 -0.36 18.90 38.70
C LEU A 35 -0.81 19.49 40.04
N SER A 36 -0.65 18.76 41.12
CA SER A 36 -0.80 19.30 42.46
C SER A 36 0.22 20.43 42.69
N GLU A 37 0.02 21.26 43.68
CA GLU A 37 0.97 22.32 44.06
C GLU A 37 2.36 21.70 44.39
N GLU A 38 2.38 20.53 44.99
CA GLU A 38 3.59 19.77 45.27
C GLU A 38 4.25 19.28 43.99
N GLU A 39 3.49 18.70 43.04
CA GLU A 39 3.97 18.25 41.76
C GLU A 39 4.46 19.42 40.87
N MET A 40 3.77 20.58 40.86
CA MET A 40 4.23 21.78 40.13
C MET A 40 5.58 22.31 40.62
N ASN A 41 5.90 22.08 41.90
CA ASN A 41 7.15 22.50 42.53
C ASN A 41 8.22 21.39 42.51
N SER A 42 7.85 20.19 42.10
CA SER A 42 8.76 19.04 42.03
C SER A 42 9.36 18.93 40.63
N PRO A 43 10.65 18.75 40.51
CA PRO A 43 11.25 18.43 39.20
C PRO A 43 10.72 17.09 38.71
N VAL A 44 10.44 16.97 37.41
CA VAL A 44 10.19 15.68 36.77
C VAL A 44 11.45 14.82 36.94
N ARG A 45 11.33 13.72 37.69
CA ARG A 45 12.44 12.80 37.97
C ARG A 45 12.14 11.47 37.36
N ASN A 46 12.86 11.16 36.30
CA ASN A 46 12.83 9.86 35.63
C ASN A 46 14.03 9.04 36.11
N GLU A 47 14.06 8.71 37.41
CA GLU A 47 15.23 8.10 38.07
C GLU A 47 15.54 6.68 37.55
N ASN A 48 14.54 5.99 37.04
CA ASN A 48 14.67 4.63 36.50
C ASN A 48 14.88 4.62 34.98
N PHE A 49 14.74 5.75 34.30
CA PHE A 49 14.92 5.83 32.85
C PHE A 49 16.39 5.59 32.47
N GLN A 50 16.61 4.71 31.52
CA GLN A 50 17.92 4.45 30.93
C GLN A 50 17.84 4.57 29.41
N GLU A 51 18.56 5.56 28.88
CA GLU A 51 18.69 5.69 27.43
C GLU A 51 19.46 4.49 26.86
N THR A 52 18.97 3.94 25.76
CA THR A 52 19.64 2.91 24.98
C THR A 52 19.85 3.40 23.55
N ASP A 53 20.62 2.66 22.76
CA ASP A 53 20.56 2.79 21.32
C ASP A 53 19.17 2.37 20.82
N PRO A 54 18.70 2.90 19.66
CA PRO A 54 17.45 2.47 19.05
C PRO A 54 17.51 0.98 18.64
N PRO A 55 16.36 0.36 18.33
CA PRO A 55 16.31 -0.98 17.75
C PRO A 55 17.27 -1.11 16.56
N THR A 56 17.94 -2.26 16.44
CA THR A 56 18.84 -2.53 15.31
C THR A 56 18.10 -3.04 14.07
N GLY A 57 16.94 -3.67 14.28
CA GLY A 57 15.99 -4.04 13.25
C GLY A 57 15.04 -2.88 12.89
N THR A 58 14.13 -3.11 11.98
CA THR A 58 13.12 -2.12 11.57
C THR A 58 12.01 -2.03 12.61
N PRO A 59 11.85 -0.90 13.31
CA PRO A 59 10.75 -0.74 14.25
C PRO A 59 9.43 -0.46 13.51
N ARG A 60 8.33 -1.03 14.01
CA ARG A 60 6.96 -0.73 13.59
C ARG A 60 6.09 -0.48 14.83
N PHE A 61 5.60 0.73 14.98
CA PHE A 61 4.67 1.07 16.05
C PHE A 61 3.27 0.52 15.72
N VAL A 62 2.57 -0.02 16.73
CA VAL A 62 1.30 -0.74 16.56
C VAL A 62 0.13 0.19 16.85
N ALA A 63 -0.75 0.37 15.87
CA ALA A 63 -1.93 1.22 15.97
C ALA A 63 -3.01 0.64 16.91
N GLU A 64 -3.80 1.52 17.53
CA GLU A 64 -4.84 1.11 18.48
C GLU A 64 -5.95 0.25 17.84
N PHE A 65 -6.24 0.46 16.56
CA PHE A 65 -7.24 -0.32 15.82
C PHE A 65 -6.72 -1.68 15.30
N GLU A 66 -5.42 -1.99 15.51
CA GLU A 66 -4.86 -3.31 15.19
C GLU A 66 -5.21 -4.34 16.27
N PRO A 67 -5.00 -5.65 16.01
CA PRO A 67 -5.35 -6.69 16.96
C PRO A 67 -4.68 -6.52 18.33
N MET A 68 -5.48 -6.55 19.38
CA MET A 68 -5.04 -6.44 20.77
C MET A 68 -5.31 -7.76 21.52
N GLN A 69 -4.28 -8.27 22.23
CA GLN A 69 -4.43 -9.45 23.11
C GLN A 69 -5.08 -9.10 24.44
N GLY A 70 -5.11 -7.82 24.78
CA GLY A 70 -5.69 -7.38 26.05
C GLY A 70 -5.79 -5.88 26.19
N VAL A 71 -6.25 -5.47 27.37
CA VAL A 71 -6.33 -4.07 27.77
C VAL A 71 -5.76 -3.87 29.17
N MET A 72 -5.02 -2.80 29.36
CA MET A 72 -4.44 -2.39 30.63
C MET A 72 -5.37 -1.41 31.34
N ILE A 73 -5.60 -1.66 32.61
CA ILE A 73 -6.29 -0.78 33.55
C ILE A 73 -5.52 -0.73 34.88
N ARG A 74 -5.92 0.15 35.75
CA ARG A 74 -5.31 0.28 37.10
C ARG A 74 -6.37 0.21 38.20
N TYR A 75 -6.01 -0.33 39.36
CA TYR A 75 -6.83 -0.31 40.57
C TYR A 75 -6.13 0.46 41.72
N PRO A 76 -6.83 1.38 42.43
CA PRO A 76 -8.24 1.74 42.33
C PRO A 76 -8.65 2.26 40.95
N LEU A 77 -9.87 1.88 40.53
CA LEU A 77 -10.33 2.14 39.17
C LEU A 77 -10.49 3.64 38.86
N GLY A 78 -10.10 4.05 37.67
CA GLY A 78 -10.46 5.31 37.04
C GLY A 78 -11.66 5.18 36.07
N ILE A 79 -12.21 3.98 35.91
CA ILE A 79 -13.30 3.65 35.00
C ILE A 79 -14.44 2.93 35.74
N PRO A 80 -15.67 2.95 35.21
CA PRO A 80 -16.78 2.21 35.83
C PRO A 80 -16.50 0.72 35.88
N THR A 81 -16.85 0.05 36.96
CA THR A 81 -16.66 -1.42 37.06
C THR A 81 -17.48 -2.19 36.01
N SER A 82 -18.63 -1.63 35.57
CA SER A 82 -19.42 -2.16 34.45
C SER A 82 -18.63 -2.22 33.13
N LEU A 83 -17.71 -1.28 32.88
CA LEU A 83 -16.80 -1.34 31.74
C LEU A 83 -15.78 -2.48 31.90
N VAL A 84 -15.26 -2.72 33.11
CA VAL A 84 -14.34 -3.85 33.35
C VAL A 84 -15.00 -5.19 33.01
N VAL A 85 -16.33 -5.34 33.29
CA VAL A 85 -17.09 -6.53 32.87
C VAL A 85 -17.08 -6.71 31.35
N GLN A 86 -17.32 -5.63 30.61
CA GLN A 86 -17.33 -5.66 29.14
C GLN A 86 -15.92 -5.95 28.57
N LEU A 87 -14.90 -5.26 29.08
CA LEU A 87 -13.51 -5.48 28.68
C LEU A 87 -13.07 -6.94 28.90
N ALA A 88 -13.40 -7.51 30.07
CA ALA A 88 -13.07 -8.91 30.38
C ALA A 88 -13.85 -9.96 29.54
N ASN A 89 -14.94 -9.55 28.90
CA ASN A 89 -15.64 -10.39 27.91
C ASN A 89 -15.03 -10.27 26.52
N ASN A 90 -14.41 -9.14 26.20
CA ASN A 90 -13.79 -8.88 24.90
C ASN A 90 -12.38 -9.50 24.82
N CYS A 91 -11.55 -9.28 25.82
CA CYS A 91 -10.15 -9.72 25.84
C CYS A 91 -9.62 -9.90 27.26
N ARG A 92 -8.31 -10.12 27.40
CA ARG A 92 -7.64 -10.15 28.71
C ARG A 92 -7.50 -8.75 29.29
N VAL A 93 -7.85 -8.60 30.56
CA VAL A 93 -7.65 -7.37 31.35
C VAL A 93 -6.38 -7.51 32.19
N TYR A 94 -5.39 -6.68 31.95
CA TYR A 94 -4.20 -6.53 32.78
C TYR A 94 -4.44 -5.41 33.79
N CYS A 95 -4.66 -5.78 35.03
CA CYS A 95 -4.97 -4.82 36.09
C CYS A 95 -3.72 -4.52 36.94
N ILE A 96 -3.17 -3.32 36.76
CA ILE A 96 -2.09 -2.82 37.62
C ILE A 96 -2.65 -2.60 39.02
N VAL A 97 -2.02 -3.20 40.03
CA VAL A 97 -2.50 -3.11 41.41
C VAL A 97 -1.37 -3.32 42.40
N SER A 98 -1.35 -2.59 43.49
CA SER A 98 -0.43 -2.89 44.59
C SER A 98 -0.79 -4.22 45.27
N SER A 99 0.22 -4.96 45.76
CA SER A 99 0.00 -6.24 46.42
C SER A 99 -0.98 -6.14 47.60
N SER A 100 -1.01 -5.00 48.33
CA SER A 100 -1.92 -4.77 49.43
C SER A 100 -3.39 -4.57 49.00
N GLN A 101 -3.62 -4.11 47.76
CA GLN A 101 -4.96 -3.82 47.21
C GLN A 101 -5.51 -4.93 46.32
N GLN A 102 -4.70 -5.93 45.93
CA GLN A 102 -5.14 -6.97 45.01
C GLN A 102 -6.38 -7.73 45.51
N GLY A 103 -6.45 -8.07 46.79
CA GLY A 103 -7.64 -8.71 47.38
C GLY A 103 -8.90 -7.88 47.26
N SER A 104 -8.78 -6.55 47.45
CA SER A 104 -9.88 -5.61 47.27
C SER A 104 -10.34 -5.51 45.82
N ALA A 105 -9.39 -5.45 44.86
CA ALA A 105 -9.66 -5.45 43.44
C ALA A 105 -10.39 -6.72 43.01
N GLN A 106 -9.87 -7.89 43.43
CA GLN A 106 -10.48 -9.19 43.13
C GLN A 106 -11.90 -9.28 43.66
N ASN A 107 -12.16 -8.90 44.90
CA ASN A 107 -13.50 -8.89 45.48
C ASN A 107 -14.44 -7.94 44.72
N SER A 108 -13.98 -6.75 44.38
CA SER A 108 -14.75 -5.76 43.62
C SER A 108 -15.16 -6.34 42.25
N PHE A 109 -14.22 -6.93 41.51
CA PHE A 109 -14.46 -7.51 40.19
C PHE A 109 -15.40 -8.71 40.25
N GLN A 110 -15.21 -9.63 41.21
CA GLN A 110 -16.07 -10.78 41.41
C GLN A 110 -17.51 -10.35 41.75
N ASN A 111 -17.70 -9.39 42.65
CA ASN A 111 -19.01 -8.89 43.01
C ASN A 111 -19.72 -8.19 41.85
N ALA A 112 -19.00 -7.60 40.93
CA ALA A 112 -19.52 -6.98 39.71
C ALA A 112 -19.80 -8.00 38.58
N GLY A 113 -19.40 -9.25 38.72
CA GLY A 113 -19.59 -10.31 37.70
C GLY A 113 -18.53 -10.27 36.58
N VAL A 114 -17.36 -9.70 36.84
CA VAL A 114 -16.24 -9.73 35.88
C VAL A 114 -15.80 -11.17 35.63
N ASN A 115 -15.56 -11.54 34.38
CA ASN A 115 -14.97 -12.83 34.02
C ASN A 115 -13.52 -12.92 34.50
N MET A 116 -13.30 -13.44 35.70
CA MET A 116 -11.99 -13.51 36.34
C MET A 116 -10.98 -14.39 35.60
N ASN A 117 -11.42 -15.29 34.71
CA ASN A 117 -10.51 -16.07 33.86
C ASN A 117 -9.74 -15.19 32.86
N ASN A 118 -10.30 -14.02 32.54
CA ASN A 118 -9.70 -13.03 31.65
C ASN A 118 -9.04 -11.87 32.40
N VAL A 119 -8.88 -11.96 33.74
CA VAL A 119 -8.18 -10.93 34.52
C VAL A 119 -6.81 -11.43 34.96
N THR A 120 -5.79 -10.62 34.72
CA THR A 120 -4.43 -10.82 35.21
C THR A 120 -4.05 -9.62 36.06
N PHE A 121 -3.73 -9.85 37.34
CA PHE A 121 -3.23 -8.81 38.21
C PHE A 121 -1.71 -8.65 38.03
N VAL A 122 -1.28 -7.43 37.69
CA VAL A 122 0.13 -7.05 37.61
C VAL A 122 0.50 -6.26 38.86
N ASN A 123 1.27 -6.90 39.74
CA ASN A 123 1.65 -6.30 41.03
C ASN A 123 2.71 -5.23 40.85
N ALA A 124 2.28 -3.97 40.83
CA ALA A 124 3.14 -2.81 40.75
C ALA A 124 2.51 -1.64 41.51
N ALA A 125 3.36 -0.74 42.02
CA ALA A 125 2.90 0.56 42.49
C ALA A 125 2.60 1.45 41.28
N SER A 126 1.59 2.32 41.41
CA SER A 126 1.26 3.37 40.44
C SER A 126 0.79 4.61 41.15
N ASP A 127 1.07 5.80 40.60
CA ASP A 127 0.76 7.07 41.21
C ASP A 127 -0.61 7.57 40.74
N SER A 128 -1.04 7.20 39.53
CA SER A 128 -2.32 7.63 38.96
C SER A 128 -3.05 6.51 38.23
N TYR A 129 -4.25 6.79 37.67
CA TYR A 129 -5.01 5.84 36.87
C TYR A 129 -4.90 6.12 35.34
N TRP A 130 -4.07 7.06 34.93
CA TRP A 130 -3.90 7.44 33.51
C TRP A 130 -2.95 6.49 32.79
N VAL A 131 -3.37 5.22 32.69
CA VAL A 131 -2.55 4.15 32.07
C VAL A 131 -2.26 4.39 30.59
N ARG A 132 -3.01 5.24 29.92
CA ARG A 132 -2.72 5.67 28.55
C ARG A 132 -1.43 6.48 28.50
N ASP A 133 -1.26 7.38 29.42
CA ASP A 133 -0.18 8.37 29.40
C ASP A 133 1.18 7.75 29.67
N TYR A 134 1.23 6.87 30.69
CA TYR A 134 2.46 6.24 31.14
C TYR A 134 2.63 4.78 30.69
N GLY A 135 1.63 4.20 30.03
CA GLY A 135 1.67 2.80 29.60
C GLY A 135 2.71 2.57 28.49
N PRO A 136 3.19 1.33 28.37
CA PRO A 136 4.21 0.98 27.40
C PRO A 136 3.85 1.34 25.97
N TRP A 137 4.83 1.77 25.18
CA TRP A 137 4.69 1.94 23.74
C TRP A 137 5.17 0.67 23.05
N TYR A 138 4.29 0.01 22.31
CA TYR A 138 4.55 -1.29 21.73
C TYR A 138 5.02 -1.18 20.30
N ILE A 139 6.13 -1.87 20.01
CA ILE A 139 6.64 -2.01 18.65
C ILE A 139 6.86 -3.48 18.30
N PHE A 140 6.94 -3.76 17.03
CA PHE A 140 7.70 -4.89 16.53
C PHE A 140 9.05 -4.38 16.02
N GLU A 141 10.14 -5.02 16.45
CA GLU A 141 11.47 -4.90 15.85
C GLU A 141 11.61 -6.09 14.88
N ASP A 142 11.56 -5.83 13.59
CA ASP A 142 11.39 -6.86 12.56
C ASP A 142 10.19 -7.77 12.90
N ARG A 143 10.43 -8.94 13.50
CA ARG A 143 9.36 -9.88 13.89
C ARG A 143 9.19 -10.04 15.40
N ASN A 144 9.94 -9.34 16.21
CA ASN A 144 9.94 -9.53 17.64
C ASN A 144 9.22 -8.39 18.37
N PRO A 145 8.31 -8.70 19.31
CA PRO A 145 7.68 -7.68 20.12
C PRO A 145 8.69 -7.01 21.05
N ALA A 146 8.58 -5.70 21.18
CA ALA A 146 9.39 -4.92 22.12
C ALA A 146 8.60 -3.73 22.67
N ILE A 147 9.15 -3.08 23.68
CA ILE A 147 8.63 -1.86 24.29
C ILE A 147 9.62 -0.73 24.03
N VAL A 148 9.11 0.44 23.67
CA VAL A 148 9.86 1.68 23.73
C VAL A 148 9.41 2.46 24.94
N ASP A 149 10.38 2.75 25.83
CA ASP A 149 10.20 3.54 27.04
C ASP A 149 10.59 4.99 26.76
N ASN A 150 9.72 5.93 27.12
CA ASN A 150 9.98 7.35 27.06
C ASN A 150 9.89 7.97 28.46
N LYS A 151 10.39 9.16 28.65
CA LYS A 151 10.28 9.88 29.91
C LYS A 151 8.86 10.42 30.06
N TYR A 152 8.14 9.93 31.04
CA TYR A 152 6.82 10.46 31.35
C TYR A 152 6.91 11.93 31.79
N ASN A 153 6.05 12.78 31.27
CA ASN A 153 6.11 14.22 31.48
C ASN A 153 5.49 14.69 32.83
N ARG A 154 5.30 13.76 33.76
CA ARG A 154 4.80 14.07 35.11
C ARG A 154 5.79 13.57 36.19
N PRO A 155 5.88 14.24 37.36
CA PRO A 155 6.74 13.83 38.46
C PRO A 155 6.14 12.64 39.22
N ARG A 156 5.85 11.54 38.52
CA ARG A 156 5.18 10.32 39.00
C ARG A 156 6.06 9.11 38.73
N PRO A 157 7.03 8.83 39.58
CA PRO A 157 8.08 7.84 39.27
C PRO A 157 7.59 6.39 39.19
N ASN A 158 6.48 6.03 39.88
CA ASN A 158 5.91 4.69 39.75
C ASN A 158 5.19 4.52 38.41
N ASP A 159 4.53 5.57 37.91
CA ASP A 159 3.90 5.58 36.60
C ASP A 159 4.97 5.53 35.50
N ASP A 160 5.99 6.37 35.59
CA ASP A 160 7.12 6.43 34.65
C ASP A 160 7.87 5.08 34.51
N ASN A 161 7.94 4.28 35.56
CA ASN A 161 8.60 2.96 35.57
C ASN A 161 7.74 1.84 34.94
N MET A 162 6.53 2.13 34.47
CA MET A 162 5.57 1.08 34.10
C MET A 162 6.00 0.30 32.85
N SER A 163 6.67 0.93 31.90
CA SER A 163 7.27 0.26 30.74
C SER A 163 8.23 -0.86 31.17
N GLY A 164 9.09 -0.61 32.16
CA GLY A 164 10.01 -1.59 32.74
C GLY A 164 9.29 -2.73 33.46
N VAL A 165 8.19 -2.42 34.18
CA VAL A 165 7.35 -3.45 34.82
C VAL A 165 6.81 -4.43 33.79
N PHE A 166 6.26 -3.93 32.68
CA PHE A 166 5.66 -4.77 31.66
C PHE A 166 6.68 -5.47 30.76
N ALA A 167 7.81 -4.83 30.46
CA ALA A 167 8.92 -5.51 29.77
C ALA A 167 9.39 -6.73 30.56
N ASN A 168 9.55 -6.59 31.87
CA ASN A 168 9.88 -7.70 32.77
C ASN A 168 8.76 -8.73 32.90
N PHE A 169 7.49 -8.28 32.93
CA PHE A 169 6.34 -9.18 33.04
C PHE A 169 6.22 -10.10 31.82
N TRP A 170 6.41 -9.56 30.60
CA TRP A 170 6.35 -10.34 29.36
C TRP A 170 7.68 -10.90 28.90
N GLN A 171 8.81 -10.53 29.55
CA GLN A 171 10.17 -10.94 29.17
C GLN A 171 10.49 -10.54 27.72
N ILE A 172 10.13 -9.33 27.32
CA ILE A 172 10.42 -8.75 26.00
C ILE A 172 11.43 -7.61 26.11
N PRO A 173 12.19 -7.31 25.03
CA PRO A 173 13.14 -6.20 25.00
C PRO A 173 12.47 -4.86 25.29
N MET A 174 13.25 -3.93 25.84
CA MET A 174 12.85 -2.55 26.06
C MET A 174 13.96 -1.60 25.60
N TYR A 175 13.57 -0.58 24.86
CA TYR A 175 14.45 0.47 24.34
C TYR A 175 14.12 1.80 24.99
N GLY A 176 15.10 2.43 25.63
CA GLY A 176 14.94 3.72 26.30
C GLY A 176 15.15 4.89 25.31
N MET A 177 14.07 5.50 24.88
CA MET A 177 14.07 6.69 24.02
C MET A 177 14.13 7.94 24.88
N ASN A 178 15.27 8.64 24.90
CA ASN A 178 15.45 9.88 25.67
C ASN A 178 14.62 11.03 25.08
N LEU A 179 13.33 10.96 25.30
CA LEU A 179 12.32 11.93 24.89
C LEU A 179 11.27 12.07 25.98
N THR A 180 10.93 13.30 26.38
CA THR A 180 9.82 13.56 27.28
C THR A 180 8.52 13.54 26.48
N HIS A 181 7.59 12.67 26.86
CA HIS A 181 6.32 12.48 26.14
C HIS A 181 5.26 11.81 27.01
N THR A 182 4.05 11.68 26.46
CA THR A 182 2.92 11.00 27.09
C THR A 182 2.08 10.29 26.03
N GLY A 183 1.52 9.14 26.38
CA GLY A 183 0.76 8.32 25.44
C GLY A 183 -0.59 8.91 25.01
N GLY A 184 -1.16 9.84 25.79
CA GLY A 184 -2.37 10.58 25.40
C GLY A 184 -2.10 11.60 24.29
N ASN A 185 -0.85 12.06 24.16
CA ASN A 185 -0.42 12.94 23.08
C ASN A 185 0.24 12.16 21.92
N MET A 186 -0.18 10.93 21.67
CA MET A 186 0.37 10.12 20.57
C MET A 186 -0.71 9.30 19.91
N MET A 187 -0.85 9.44 18.59
CA MET A 187 -1.61 8.55 17.71
C MET A 187 -0.72 8.04 16.58
N GLU A 188 -0.95 6.82 16.14
CA GLU A 188 -0.21 6.16 15.06
C GLU A 188 -1.14 5.35 14.16
N ASP A 189 -0.76 5.22 12.88
CA ASP A 189 -1.52 4.48 11.87
C ASP A 189 -1.05 3.03 11.67
N GLY A 190 -0.02 2.60 12.40
CA GLY A 190 0.60 1.29 12.26
C GLY A 190 1.40 1.10 10.95
N ARG A 191 1.53 2.16 10.14
CA ARG A 191 2.20 2.16 8.83
C ARG A 191 3.25 3.25 8.69
N GLY A 192 3.58 3.91 9.79
CA GLY A 192 4.66 4.87 9.88
C GLY A 192 4.23 6.32 10.02
N HIS A 193 2.93 6.65 9.96
CA HIS A 193 2.47 7.99 10.27
C HIS A 193 2.10 8.09 11.75
N GLY A 194 2.56 9.16 12.40
CA GLY A 194 2.21 9.46 13.79
C GLY A 194 1.82 10.92 13.96
N VAL A 195 1.02 11.20 14.99
CA VAL A 195 0.52 12.54 15.30
C VAL A 195 0.71 12.86 16.78
N SER A 196 1.18 14.07 17.04
CA SER A 196 1.14 14.71 18.35
C SER A 196 0.79 16.19 18.21
N ASP A 197 0.47 16.85 19.29
CA ASP A 197 0.48 18.30 19.31
C ASP A 197 1.85 18.87 19.69
N GLU A 198 2.00 20.20 19.58
CA GLU A 198 3.28 20.91 19.71
C GLU A 198 3.91 20.86 21.11
N LEU A 199 3.18 20.36 22.14
CA LEU A 199 3.73 20.16 23.48
C LEU A 199 5.00 19.29 23.43
N VAL A 200 5.03 18.28 22.56
CA VAL A 200 6.20 17.41 22.40
C VAL A 200 7.48 18.17 22.06
N PHE A 201 7.40 19.23 21.26
CA PHE A 201 8.56 20.07 20.98
C PHE A 201 8.95 20.93 22.17
N GLN A 202 7.96 21.53 22.84
CA GLN A 202 8.17 22.41 23.99
C GLN A 202 8.85 21.65 25.14
N GLU A 203 8.39 20.45 25.46
CA GLU A 203 8.96 19.59 26.52
C GLU A 203 10.36 19.06 26.20
N ASN A 204 10.75 19.08 24.92
CA ASN A 204 12.08 18.65 24.46
C ASN A 204 12.95 19.82 23.97
N GLY A 205 12.78 20.99 24.57
CA GLY A 205 13.62 22.18 24.32
C GLY A 205 13.46 22.76 22.93
N ASN A 206 12.33 22.56 22.27
CA ASN A 206 12.00 22.99 20.91
C ASN A 206 12.99 22.44 19.85
N ASN A 207 13.59 21.28 20.11
CA ASN A 207 14.49 20.62 19.17
C ASN A 207 13.72 19.65 18.29
N GLU A 208 12.99 20.18 17.31
CA GLU A 208 12.15 19.39 16.39
C GLU A 208 12.92 18.28 15.67
N THR A 209 14.12 18.57 15.20
CA THR A 209 14.96 17.60 14.49
C THR A 209 15.26 16.39 15.37
N ASN A 210 15.62 16.62 16.64
CA ASN A 210 15.90 15.54 17.57
C ASN A 210 14.63 14.71 17.87
N VAL A 211 13.48 15.36 18.06
CA VAL A 211 12.20 14.69 18.28
C VAL A 211 11.85 13.81 17.08
N ARG A 212 11.87 14.36 15.87
CA ARG A 212 11.55 13.62 14.63
C ARG A 212 12.50 12.44 14.40
N ASN A 213 13.80 12.63 14.62
CA ASN A 213 14.76 11.54 14.51
C ASN A 213 14.46 10.41 15.50
N LYS A 214 14.14 10.73 16.76
CA LYS A 214 13.80 9.72 17.76
C LYS A 214 12.51 8.98 17.43
N MET A 215 11.48 9.67 16.93
CA MET A 215 10.24 9.03 16.47
C MET A 215 10.50 8.06 15.31
N ARG A 216 11.34 8.44 14.35
CA ARG A 216 11.72 7.56 13.24
C ARG A 216 12.57 6.39 13.73
N ASP A 217 13.63 6.65 14.49
CA ASP A 217 14.66 5.65 14.80
C ASP A 217 14.17 4.61 15.83
N TYR A 218 13.29 4.99 16.79
CA TYR A 218 12.78 4.07 17.81
C TYR A 218 11.40 3.47 17.48
N LEU A 219 10.58 4.18 16.70
CA LEU A 219 9.17 3.81 16.48
C LEU A 219 8.83 3.54 15.01
N GLY A 220 9.73 3.88 14.08
CA GLY A 220 9.46 3.78 12.65
C GLY A 220 8.46 4.83 12.15
N ILE A 221 8.34 5.97 12.85
CA ILE A 221 7.40 7.04 12.49
C ILE A 221 8.09 8.09 11.62
N ASP A 222 7.72 8.11 10.35
CA ASP A 222 8.07 9.13 9.36
C ASP A 222 7.06 9.04 8.19
N PRO A 223 6.17 10.04 7.96
CA PRO A 223 6.16 11.38 8.58
C PRO A 223 5.57 11.42 10.00
N TYR A 224 6.09 12.32 10.80
CA TYR A 224 5.55 12.68 12.10
C TYR A 224 4.84 14.03 12.02
N HIS A 225 3.51 14.01 12.13
CA HIS A 225 2.66 15.19 12.10
C HIS A 225 2.60 15.83 13.49
N VAL A 226 2.92 17.10 13.58
CA VAL A 226 2.78 17.85 14.83
C VAL A 226 1.91 19.07 14.56
N THR A 227 0.78 19.14 15.26
CA THR A 227 -0.25 20.16 15.09
C THR A 227 -0.36 21.05 16.31
N ILE A 228 -1.11 22.14 16.20
CA ILE A 228 -1.53 22.93 17.35
C ILE A 228 -2.46 22.10 18.23
N ASP A 229 -2.53 22.42 19.54
CA ASP A 229 -3.62 21.98 20.39
C ASP A 229 -4.86 22.90 20.20
N PRO A 230 -5.95 22.42 19.56
CA PRO A 230 -7.13 23.25 19.34
C PRO A 230 -7.92 23.50 20.63
N GLN A 231 -7.70 22.67 21.67
CA GLN A 231 -8.39 22.75 22.95
C GLN A 231 -7.79 23.83 23.83
N GLY A 232 -6.49 24.09 23.68
CA GLY A 232 -5.77 25.10 24.45
C GLY A 232 -5.68 24.77 25.93
N ASP A 233 -5.69 23.50 26.30
CA ASP A 233 -5.48 23.02 27.66
C ASP A 233 -3.97 22.77 27.89
N TYR A 234 -3.56 22.84 29.15
CA TYR A 234 -2.15 22.67 29.48
C TYR A 234 -1.62 21.24 29.30
N ILE A 235 -2.51 20.23 29.25
CA ILE A 235 -2.09 18.85 29.00
C ILE A 235 -1.76 18.61 27.54
N ALA A 236 -2.45 19.32 26.63
CA ALA A 236 -2.22 19.30 25.19
C ALA A 236 -2.09 17.87 24.65
N HIS A 237 -3.17 17.10 24.74
CA HIS A 237 -3.21 15.71 24.30
C HIS A 237 -4.11 15.54 23.07
N VAL A 238 -3.58 14.93 22.01
CA VAL A 238 -4.31 14.69 20.76
C VAL A 238 -5.57 13.83 20.95
N ASP A 239 -5.60 12.92 21.92
CA ASP A 239 -6.76 12.07 22.21
C ASP A 239 -7.96 12.80 22.80
N CYS A 240 -7.76 14.06 23.23
CA CYS A 240 -8.82 14.94 23.70
C CYS A 240 -9.62 15.58 22.57
N TRP A 241 -9.06 15.69 21.37
CA TRP A 241 -9.69 16.36 20.24
C TRP A 241 -9.69 15.56 18.94
N GLY A 242 -8.87 14.48 18.84
CA GLY A 242 -8.73 13.68 17.64
C GLY A 242 -8.48 12.20 17.93
N LYS A 243 -8.73 11.35 16.92
CA LYS A 243 -8.46 9.91 16.99
C LYS A 243 -8.31 9.30 15.60
N TYR A 244 -7.25 8.53 15.37
CA TYR A 244 -7.19 7.64 14.23
C TYR A 244 -8.18 6.48 14.38
N LEU A 245 -8.97 6.24 13.35
CA LEU A 245 -9.94 5.14 13.27
C LEU A 245 -9.45 4.02 12.34
N ALA A 246 -8.64 4.38 11.36
CA ALA A 246 -7.98 3.51 10.38
C ALA A 246 -6.76 4.26 9.81
N PRO A 247 -5.93 3.62 8.98
CA PRO A 247 -4.76 4.28 8.38
C PRO A 247 -5.07 5.53 7.57
N ASP A 248 -6.29 5.65 7.04
CA ASP A 248 -6.75 6.78 6.22
C ASP A 248 -7.92 7.55 6.84
N LYS A 249 -8.37 7.18 8.05
CA LYS A 249 -9.54 7.78 8.70
C LYS A 249 -9.18 8.42 10.03
N ILE A 250 -9.57 9.66 10.20
CA ILE A 250 -9.41 10.38 11.46
C ILE A 250 -10.72 11.02 11.91
N LEU A 251 -11.04 10.86 13.19
CA LEU A 251 -12.14 11.56 13.85
C LEU A 251 -11.60 12.79 14.54
N ILE A 252 -12.23 13.94 14.32
CA ILE A 252 -11.87 15.22 14.96
C ILE A 252 -13.11 15.84 15.56
N ALA A 253 -13.02 16.28 16.82
CA ALA A 253 -14.09 16.98 17.51
C ALA A 253 -14.47 18.26 16.75
N GLN A 254 -15.74 18.64 16.83
CA GLN A 254 -16.27 19.87 16.27
C GLN A 254 -17.04 20.66 17.33
N LEU A 255 -16.68 21.89 17.51
CA LEU A 255 -17.39 22.80 18.42
C LEU A 255 -18.45 23.61 17.66
N PRO A 256 -19.47 24.14 18.35
CA PRO A 256 -20.39 25.11 17.75
C PRO A 256 -19.64 26.35 17.22
N SER A 257 -20.05 26.89 16.07
CA SER A 257 -19.40 28.05 15.43
C SER A 257 -19.39 29.33 16.30
N THR A 258 -20.17 29.35 17.37
CA THR A 258 -20.16 30.42 18.36
C THR A 258 -19.09 30.26 19.45
N ASN A 259 -18.42 29.11 19.49
CA ASN A 259 -17.35 28.85 20.45
C ASN A 259 -16.07 29.56 20.00
N SER A 260 -15.31 30.12 20.91
CA SER A 260 -14.07 30.87 20.62
C SER A 260 -12.95 29.99 20.03
N GLN A 261 -12.97 28.70 20.32
CA GLN A 261 -11.98 27.72 19.81
C GLN A 261 -12.39 27.09 18.48
N TYR A 262 -13.62 27.34 17.98
CA TYR A 262 -14.12 26.73 16.75
C TYR A 262 -13.11 26.79 15.59
N ALA A 263 -12.51 27.95 15.36
CA ALA A 263 -11.57 28.15 14.25
C ALA A 263 -10.30 27.27 14.36
N LEU A 264 -9.86 26.95 15.59
CA LEU A 264 -8.68 26.08 15.80
C LEU A 264 -9.01 24.62 15.47
N TYR A 265 -10.20 24.14 15.85
CA TYR A 265 -10.68 22.80 15.48
C TYR A 265 -10.86 22.65 13.96
N GLU A 266 -11.38 23.70 13.28
CA GLU A 266 -11.49 23.68 11.82
C GLU A 266 -10.12 23.72 11.16
N GLN A 267 -9.14 24.43 11.71
CA GLN A 267 -7.75 24.44 11.20
C GLN A 267 -7.12 23.05 11.26
N VAL A 268 -7.28 22.31 12.34
CA VAL A 268 -6.76 20.94 12.45
C VAL A 268 -7.50 19.99 11.52
N ALA A 269 -8.81 20.13 11.39
CA ALA A 269 -9.60 19.32 10.46
C ALA A 269 -9.17 19.54 9.00
N GLU A 270 -8.94 20.78 8.60
CA GLU A 270 -8.44 21.15 7.27
C GLU A 270 -7.03 20.62 7.02
N TYR A 271 -6.17 20.66 8.05
CA TYR A 271 -4.83 20.08 7.93
C TYR A 271 -4.88 18.61 7.50
N PHE A 272 -5.70 17.78 8.16
CA PHE A 272 -5.83 16.36 7.79
C PHE A 272 -6.61 16.16 6.48
N ALA A 273 -7.62 16.96 6.21
CA ALA A 273 -8.37 16.88 4.96
C ALA A 273 -7.51 17.19 3.71
N THR A 274 -6.36 17.85 3.91
CA THR A 274 -5.41 18.22 2.84
C THR A 274 -4.07 17.48 2.93
N THR A 275 -3.86 16.69 3.98
CA THR A 275 -2.64 15.89 4.19
C THR A 275 -2.88 14.46 3.72
N ASN A 276 -1.94 13.90 2.96
CA ASN A 276 -2.04 12.53 2.50
C ASN A 276 -1.80 11.53 3.63
N CYS A 277 -2.64 10.51 3.69
CA CYS A 277 -2.44 9.31 4.50
C CYS A 277 -1.32 8.43 3.91
N CYS A 278 -1.02 7.31 4.56
CA CYS A 278 0.02 6.37 4.14
C CYS A 278 -0.21 5.72 2.75
N TRP A 279 -1.39 5.90 2.17
CA TRP A 279 -1.76 5.41 0.83
C TRP A 279 -1.70 6.47 -0.27
N GLY A 280 -1.31 7.71 0.05
CA GLY A 280 -1.05 8.76 -0.93
C GLY A 280 -2.24 9.63 -1.31
N TYR A 281 -3.39 9.44 -0.69
CA TYR A 281 -4.57 10.32 -0.81
C TYR A 281 -4.89 11.00 0.53
N PRO A 282 -5.67 12.11 0.55
CA PRO A 282 -6.00 12.82 1.78
C PRO A 282 -6.77 11.97 2.78
N TYR A 283 -6.57 12.23 4.09
CA TYR A 283 -7.35 11.56 5.13
C TYR A 283 -8.86 11.82 4.98
N HIS A 284 -9.66 10.79 5.22
CA HIS A 284 -11.10 10.94 5.46
C HIS A 284 -11.34 11.47 6.86
N VAL A 285 -11.73 12.74 6.97
CA VAL A 285 -11.95 13.41 8.24
C VAL A 285 -13.42 13.29 8.64
N TYR A 286 -13.67 12.54 9.72
CA TYR A 286 -14.98 12.48 10.38
C TYR A 286 -15.06 13.54 11.47
N ARG A 287 -16.25 14.11 11.68
CA ARG A 287 -16.44 15.19 12.66
C ARG A 287 -17.47 14.75 13.70
N VAL A 288 -17.09 14.81 14.98
CA VAL A 288 -18.00 14.54 16.08
C VAL A 288 -18.36 15.86 16.78
N GLN A 289 -19.65 16.17 16.77
CA GLN A 289 -20.16 17.42 17.33
C GLN A 289 -20.14 17.39 18.85
N GLU A 290 -19.46 18.33 19.47
CA GLU A 290 -19.48 18.56 20.91
C GLU A 290 -20.35 19.76 21.27
N PRO A 291 -21.02 19.74 22.43
CA PRO A 291 -21.91 20.85 22.84
C PRO A 291 -21.15 22.13 23.12
N GLY A 292 -19.89 22.05 23.49
CA GLY A 292 -19.05 23.17 23.89
C GLY A 292 -19.38 23.72 25.27
N GLY A 293 -18.61 24.70 25.72
CA GLY A 293 -18.76 25.32 27.04
C GLY A 293 -18.34 24.38 28.19
N TYR A 294 -19.13 24.39 29.27
CA TYR A 294 -18.87 23.53 30.45
C TYR A 294 -19.52 22.14 30.33
N THR A 295 -20.13 21.81 29.22
CA THR A 295 -20.78 20.51 29.01
C THR A 295 -19.73 19.49 28.56
N LEU A 296 -19.60 18.43 29.34
CA LEU A 296 -18.66 17.37 29.08
C LEU A 296 -19.12 16.52 27.89
N ALA A 297 -18.28 16.38 26.90
CA ALA A 297 -18.54 15.57 25.72
C ALA A 297 -17.21 15.03 25.11
N PRO A 298 -16.47 14.19 25.84
CA PRO A 298 -15.13 13.74 25.42
C PRO A 298 -15.19 12.59 24.40
N TYR A 299 -15.97 12.75 23.33
CA TYR A 299 -16.26 11.65 22.40
C TYR A 299 -15.05 11.09 21.67
N THR A 300 -14.04 11.92 21.36
CA THR A 300 -12.78 11.47 20.74
C THR A 300 -11.93 10.61 21.67
N ASN A 301 -12.11 10.78 22.99
CA ASN A 301 -11.38 10.03 24.02
C ASN A 301 -11.98 8.61 24.21
N SER A 302 -12.25 7.92 23.11
CA SER A 302 -12.77 6.56 23.02
C SER A 302 -11.63 5.53 23.02
N LEU A 303 -11.93 4.28 23.34
CA LEU A 303 -11.01 3.15 23.22
C LEU A 303 -11.45 2.25 22.07
N ILE A 304 -10.57 2.02 21.10
CA ILE A 304 -10.75 0.97 20.11
C ILE A 304 -10.07 -0.29 20.66
N LEU A 305 -10.83 -1.37 20.77
CA LEU A 305 -10.31 -2.63 21.28
C LEU A 305 -10.86 -3.78 20.46
N ASN A 306 -10.01 -4.35 19.60
CA ASN A 306 -10.41 -5.35 18.61
C ASN A 306 -11.54 -4.79 17.72
N LYS A 307 -12.73 -5.44 17.69
CA LYS A 307 -13.87 -4.98 16.90
C LYS A 307 -14.94 -4.25 17.72
N THR A 308 -14.55 -3.64 18.84
CA THR A 308 -15.45 -2.84 19.70
C THR A 308 -14.85 -1.47 19.93
N VAL A 309 -15.67 -0.43 19.84
CA VAL A 309 -15.29 0.93 20.20
C VAL A 309 -16.10 1.36 21.44
N TYR A 310 -15.40 1.67 22.52
CA TYR A 310 -16.00 2.17 23.75
C TYR A 310 -15.94 3.69 23.77
N VAL A 311 -17.10 4.34 23.62
CA VAL A 311 -17.22 5.79 23.50
C VAL A 311 -17.69 6.39 24.83
N PRO A 312 -16.93 7.29 25.48
CA PRO A 312 -17.37 7.96 26.69
C PRO A 312 -18.55 8.88 26.37
N LEU A 313 -19.65 8.74 27.12
CA LEU A 313 -20.87 9.54 26.92
C LEU A 313 -20.91 10.74 27.84
N GLY A 314 -21.26 11.89 27.28
CA GLY A 314 -21.50 13.14 28.02
C GLY A 314 -22.88 13.19 28.66
N SER A 315 -23.25 14.37 29.14
CA SER A 315 -24.52 14.60 29.86
C SER A 315 -25.73 14.81 28.94
N GLN A 316 -25.55 15.07 27.66
CA GLN A 316 -26.61 15.41 26.69
C GLN A 316 -26.89 14.25 25.72
N SER A 317 -28.07 13.63 25.84
CA SER A 317 -28.47 12.46 25.07
C SER A 317 -28.41 12.65 23.56
N SER A 318 -28.83 13.80 23.04
CA SER A 318 -28.83 14.08 21.59
C SER A 318 -27.42 14.12 20.99
N TYR A 319 -26.46 14.67 21.73
CA TYR A 319 -25.04 14.64 21.30
C TYR A 319 -24.45 13.26 21.43
N ASN A 320 -24.79 12.51 22.47
CA ASN A 320 -24.37 11.12 22.65
C ASN A 320 -24.84 10.25 21.48
N GLU A 321 -26.13 10.35 21.11
CA GLU A 321 -26.71 9.60 19.97
C GLU A 321 -26.00 9.96 18.65
N ALA A 322 -25.79 11.26 18.40
CA ALA A 322 -25.08 11.72 17.22
C ALA A 322 -23.62 11.22 17.18
N ALA A 323 -22.92 11.24 18.31
CA ALA A 323 -21.54 10.75 18.39
C ALA A 323 -21.46 9.24 18.10
N LEU A 324 -22.35 8.44 18.68
CA LEU A 324 -22.40 6.99 18.40
C LEU A 324 -22.70 6.72 16.92
N GLN A 325 -23.57 7.52 16.27
CA GLN A 325 -23.85 7.41 14.85
C GLN A 325 -22.60 7.72 14.00
N VAL A 326 -21.86 8.78 14.32
CA VAL A 326 -20.60 9.11 13.61
C VAL A 326 -19.61 7.93 13.66
N TYR A 327 -19.47 7.28 14.82
CA TYR A 327 -18.62 6.10 14.94
C TYR A 327 -19.14 4.92 14.10
N GLN A 328 -20.46 4.69 14.07
CA GLN A 328 -21.05 3.63 13.23
C GLN A 328 -20.81 3.86 11.73
N GLU A 329 -20.91 5.12 11.30
CA GLU A 329 -20.64 5.51 9.91
C GLU A 329 -19.15 5.40 9.55
N ALA A 330 -18.26 5.82 10.46
CA ALA A 330 -16.82 5.83 10.24
C ALA A 330 -16.18 4.43 10.33
N MET A 331 -16.78 3.53 11.14
CA MET A 331 -16.24 2.22 11.48
C MET A 331 -17.29 1.11 11.27
N PRO A 332 -17.74 0.89 10.00
CA PRO A 332 -18.76 -0.12 9.71
C PRO A 332 -18.26 -1.53 10.10
N GLY A 333 -19.13 -2.29 10.77
CA GLY A 333 -18.80 -3.63 11.27
C GLY A 333 -18.17 -3.67 12.66
N TYR A 334 -17.91 -2.52 13.27
CA TYR A 334 -17.54 -2.45 14.68
C TYR A 334 -18.78 -2.38 15.58
N GLU A 335 -18.68 -2.96 16.77
CA GLU A 335 -19.64 -2.77 17.84
C GLU A 335 -19.34 -1.42 18.53
N ILE A 336 -20.27 -0.48 18.46
CA ILE A 336 -20.13 0.84 19.08
C ILE A 336 -20.87 0.86 20.43
N VAL A 337 -20.11 0.98 21.52
CA VAL A 337 -20.62 0.89 22.89
C VAL A 337 -20.47 2.23 23.61
N GLY A 338 -21.59 2.86 23.94
CA GLY A 338 -21.57 4.07 24.76
C GLY A 338 -21.33 3.76 26.24
N VAL A 339 -20.38 4.44 26.86
CA VAL A 339 -19.99 4.23 28.26
C VAL A 339 -20.35 5.44 29.08
N VAL A 340 -21.33 5.28 29.95
CA VAL A 340 -21.72 6.30 30.93
C VAL A 340 -20.89 6.14 32.22
N ASN A 341 -20.36 7.24 32.74
CA ASN A 341 -19.70 7.24 34.04
C ASN A 341 -20.42 8.20 34.99
N ASN A 342 -21.23 7.63 35.86
CA ASN A 342 -22.02 8.36 36.88
C ASN A 342 -21.30 8.46 38.23
N ASP A 343 -20.10 7.92 38.36
CA ASP A 343 -19.30 8.06 39.57
C ASP A 343 -18.70 9.46 39.61
N TYR A 344 -19.17 10.27 40.55
CA TYR A 344 -18.74 11.66 40.67
C TYR A 344 -17.26 11.82 41.01
N SER A 345 -16.62 10.80 41.56
CA SER A 345 -15.22 10.83 41.94
C SER A 345 -14.27 10.52 40.77
N ILE A 346 -14.79 9.89 39.70
CA ILE A 346 -14.04 9.48 38.50
C ILE A 346 -14.78 9.87 37.20
N GLY A 347 -15.68 10.87 37.25
CA GLY A 347 -16.45 11.34 36.09
C GLY A 347 -15.59 11.66 34.88
N TRP A 348 -16.20 11.62 33.68
CA TRP A 348 -15.49 12.03 32.46
C TRP A 348 -15.31 13.55 32.44
N GLU A 349 -14.18 14.01 31.90
CA GLU A 349 -13.88 15.42 31.61
C GLU A 349 -13.47 15.58 30.14
N ASN A 350 -13.48 16.81 29.60
CA ASN A 350 -13.09 17.06 28.21
C ASN A 350 -11.65 16.63 27.89
N THR A 351 -10.80 16.64 28.92
CA THR A 351 -9.38 16.35 28.82
C THR A 351 -8.98 15.08 29.56
N ASP A 352 -9.94 14.33 30.09
CA ASP A 352 -9.69 13.08 30.82
C ASP A 352 -10.93 12.19 30.79
N ALA A 353 -10.93 11.16 29.99
CA ALA A 353 -12.02 10.22 29.94
C ALA A 353 -11.53 8.77 29.79
N LEU A 354 -12.24 7.98 29.03
CA LEU A 354 -12.07 6.55 28.95
C LEU A 354 -10.70 6.16 28.37
N HIS A 355 -10.27 6.83 27.29
CA HIS A 355 -9.00 6.54 26.63
C HIS A 355 -7.79 6.80 27.52
N CYS A 356 -7.77 7.94 28.19
CA CYS A 356 -6.71 8.28 29.14
C CYS A 356 -6.52 7.22 30.23
N ARG A 357 -7.57 6.51 30.60
CA ARG A 357 -7.64 5.58 31.73
C ARG A 357 -7.58 4.11 31.32
N THR A 358 -7.37 3.84 30.01
CA THR A 358 -7.24 2.50 29.42
C THR A 358 -6.15 2.51 28.37
N ARG A 359 -5.50 1.34 28.16
CA ARG A 359 -4.53 1.18 27.09
C ARG A 359 -4.60 -0.23 26.51
N GLY A 360 -4.75 -0.35 25.19
CA GLY A 360 -4.63 -1.62 24.48
C GLY A 360 -3.24 -2.24 24.68
N VAL A 361 -3.19 -3.56 24.73
CA VAL A 361 -1.97 -4.36 24.73
C VAL A 361 -1.93 -5.11 23.41
N MET A 362 -0.96 -4.80 22.55
CA MET A 362 -0.88 -5.40 21.21
C MET A 362 -0.86 -6.93 21.27
N ASP A 363 -1.42 -7.60 20.27
CA ASP A 363 -1.23 -9.05 20.11
C ASP A 363 0.18 -9.33 19.59
N PHE A 364 1.04 -9.89 20.45
CA PHE A 364 2.44 -10.20 20.12
C PHE A 364 2.59 -11.22 18.98
N GLY A 365 1.53 -11.91 18.64
CA GLY A 365 1.52 -12.86 17.53
C GLY A 365 0.59 -12.46 16.40
N MET A 366 0.17 -11.19 16.28
CA MET A 366 -0.76 -10.76 15.24
C MET A 366 -0.31 -11.15 13.83
N LEU A 367 -1.27 -11.33 12.95
CA LEU A 367 -1.02 -11.35 11.52
C LEU A 367 -1.19 -9.94 10.99
N PHE A 368 -0.16 -9.39 10.39
CA PHE A 368 -0.17 -8.06 9.79
C PHE A 368 -0.24 -8.17 8.27
N VAL A 369 -1.20 -7.48 7.66
CA VAL A 369 -1.38 -7.36 6.21
C VAL A 369 -0.99 -5.94 5.82
N ASP A 370 0.11 -5.79 5.10
CA ASP A 370 0.65 -4.50 4.69
C ASP A 370 0.49 -4.30 3.17
N HIS A 371 -0.69 -3.87 2.77
CA HIS A 371 -0.98 -3.46 1.41
C HIS A 371 -0.72 -1.95 1.28
N ARG A 372 0.38 -1.57 0.62
CA ARG A 372 0.83 -0.17 0.48
C ARG A 372 0.38 0.47 -0.83
N ASP A 373 0.40 -0.29 -1.91
CA ASP A 373 0.03 0.19 -3.26
C ASP A 373 -1.49 0.13 -3.46
N VAL A 374 -2.22 0.87 -2.60
CA VAL A 374 -3.67 0.96 -2.67
C VAL A 374 -4.09 1.68 -3.94
N LYS A 375 -4.94 1.04 -4.74
CA LYS A 375 -5.50 1.65 -5.93
C LYS A 375 -6.67 2.56 -5.54
N PHE A 376 -6.67 3.79 -6.05
CA PHE A 376 -7.70 4.81 -5.80
C PHE A 376 -7.86 5.73 -7.03
N GLY A 377 -8.96 6.49 -7.06
CA GLY A 377 -9.25 7.38 -8.18
C GLY A 377 -9.52 6.62 -9.48
N VAL A 378 -9.14 7.18 -10.62
CA VAL A 378 -9.26 6.54 -11.93
C VAL A 378 -7.92 5.90 -12.30
N GLN A 379 -7.93 4.61 -12.61
CA GLN A 379 -6.77 3.84 -13.05
C GLN A 379 -6.79 3.69 -14.58
N GLU A 380 -5.61 3.80 -15.20
CA GLU A 380 -5.44 3.48 -16.61
C GLU A 380 -5.86 2.03 -16.88
N TRP A 381 -6.48 1.80 -18.02
CA TRP A 381 -6.95 0.46 -18.38
C TRP A 381 -5.79 -0.52 -18.56
N GLN A 382 -5.94 -1.72 -18.00
CA GLN A 382 -5.01 -2.85 -18.11
C GLN A 382 -5.83 -4.15 -18.16
N ASP A 383 -5.33 -5.21 -18.76
CA ASP A 383 -6.00 -6.53 -18.78
C ASP A 383 -6.20 -7.13 -17.38
N SER A 384 -5.39 -6.71 -16.43
CA SER A 384 -5.47 -7.12 -15.03
C SER A 384 -4.78 -6.10 -14.14
N ILE A 385 -5.34 -5.84 -12.97
CA ILE A 385 -4.73 -4.99 -11.94
C ILE A 385 -4.02 -5.86 -10.91
N ALA A 386 -2.72 -5.65 -10.76
CA ALA A 386 -1.93 -6.31 -9.73
C ALA A 386 -2.20 -5.67 -8.36
N ILE A 387 -2.51 -6.49 -7.38
CA ILE A 387 -2.66 -6.12 -5.97
C ILE A 387 -1.57 -6.84 -5.20
N THR A 388 -0.61 -6.08 -4.71
CA THR A 388 0.56 -6.58 -3.98
C THR A 388 0.41 -6.28 -2.49
N SER A 389 0.72 -7.25 -1.63
CA SER A 389 0.69 -7.08 -0.18
C SER A 389 1.75 -7.93 0.51
N LYS A 390 2.26 -7.44 1.65
CA LYS A 390 3.06 -8.26 2.56
C LYS A 390 2.18 -8.86 3.63
N PHE A 391 2.49 -10.11 4.01
CA PHE A 391 1.82 -10.82 5.09
C PHE A 391 2.85 -11.24 6.12
N ILE A 392 2.81 -10.62 7.29
CA ILE A 392 3.78 -10.85 8.35
C ILE A 392 3.08 -11.53 9.53
N ALA A 393 3.33 -12.82 9.72
CA ALA A 393 2.83 -13.58 10.87
C ALA A 393 3.81 -13.41 12.04
N TYR A 394 3.55 -12.47 12.93
CA TYR A 394 4.35 -12.28 14.15
C TYR A 394 4.25 -13.46 15.11
N SER A 395 3.27 -14.34 14.92
CA SER A 395 3.15 -15.61 15.65
C SER A 395 4.32 -16.57 15.39
N GLY A 396 5.12 -16.33 14.34
CA GLY A 396 6.16 -17.24 13.87
C GLY A 396 5.61 -18.53 13.23
N GLN A 397 4.29 -18.62 13.04
CA GLN A 397 3.65 -19.74 12.34
C GLN A 397 3.57 -19.45 10.84
N ASP A 398 3.47 -20.52 10.04
CA ASP A 398 3.39 -20.41 8.59
C ASP A 398 2.08 -19.73 8.15
N LEU A 399 2.17 -19.01 7.02
CA LEU A 399 0.99 -18.46 6.35
C LEU A 399 0.18 -19.58 5.68
N LYS A 400 -1.15 -19.49 5.75
CA LYS A 400 -2.05 -20.38 5.00
C LYS A 400 -2.12 -19.93 3.55
N GLN A 401 -1.35 -20.56 2.67
CA GLN A 401 -1.21 -20.16 1.27
C GLN A 401 -2.57 -20.06 0.54
N ASP A 402 -3.51 -20.97 0.81
CA ASP A 402 -4.86 -20.94 0.25
C ASP A 402 -5.74 -19.81 0.80
N SER A 403 -5.26 -19.09 1.80
CA SER A 403 -5.96 -18.01 2.49
C SER A 403 -5.24 -16.65 2.34
N LEU A 404 -4.37 -16.49 1.36
CA LEU A 404 -3.81 -15.22 0.94
C LEU A 404 -4.58 -14.78 -0.30
N LEU A 405 -5.52 -13.84 -0.13
CA LEU A 405 -6.59 -13.60 -1.08
C LEU A 405 -6.80 -12.09 -1.33
N VAL A 406 -7.12 -11.77 -2.56
CA VAL A 406 -7.80 -10.51 -2.91
C VAL A 406 -9.26 -10.81 -3.17
N TYR A 407 -10.15 -10.22 -2.40
CA TYR A 407 -11.58 -10.18 -2.68
C TYR A 407 -11.89 -8.91 -3.46
N TYR A 408 -12.67 -9.02 -4.53
CA TYR A 408 -13.03 -7.85 -5.33
C TYR A 408 -14.42 -7.97 -5.93
N SER A 409 -15.10 -6.84 -6.06
CA SER A 409 -16.39 -6.68 -6.70
C SER A 409 -16.25 -5.73 -7.89
N ILE A 410 -16.91 -6.04 -9.00
CA ILE A 410 -16.96 -5.22 -10.19
C ILE A 410 -18.39 -4.69 -10.32
N ASP A 411 -18.55 -3.36 -10.46
CA ASP A 411 -19.83 -2.66 -10.65
C ASP A 411 -20.89 -3.04 -9.59
N GLY A 412 -20.45 -3.21 -8.32
CA GLY A 412 -21.32 -3.60 -7.21
C GLY A 412 -21.86 -5.03 -7.31
N GLY A 413 -21.27 -5.89 -8.14
CA GLY A 413 -21.59 -7.30 -8.26
C GLY A 413 -21.16 -8.13 -7.06
N ALA A 414 -21.33 -9.46 -7.14
CA ALA A 414 -20.85 -10.36 -6.10
C ALA A 414 -19.32 -10.35 -6.00
N TYR A 415 -18.79 -10.43 -4.78
CA TYR A 415 -17.35 -10.55 -4.58
C TYR A 415 -16.79 -11.81 -5.23
N GLN A 416 -15.72 -11.62 -5.97
CA GLN A 416 -14.88 -12.63 -6.58
C GLN A 416 -13.59 -12.77 -5.75
N VAL A 417 -12.85 -13.85 -5.99
CA VAL A 417 -11.62 -14.16 -5.24
C VAL A 417 -10.46 -14.37 -6.20
N ALA A 418 -9.37 -13.68 -5.96
CA ALA A 418 -8.07 -13.97 -6.58
C ALA A 418 -7.10 -14.50 -5.52
N HIS A 419 -6.52 -15.67 -5.75
CA HIS A 419 -5.46 -16.19 -4.91
C HIS A 419 -4.16 -15.42 -5.16
N MET A 420 -3.44 -15.12 -4.08
CA MET A 420 -2.16 -14.43 -4.15
C MET A 420 -1.02 -15.45 -4.17
N THR A 421 0.00 -15.17 -4.96
CA THR A 421 1.22 -15.98 -5.09
C THR A 421 2.44 -15.16 -4.72
N ALA A 422 3.49 -15.81 -4.20
CA ALA A 422 4.71 -15.13 -3.80
C ALA A 422 5.38 -14.44 -5.00
N THR A 423 5.83 -13.21 -4.81
CA THR A 423 6.56 -12.42 -5.83
C THR A 423 8.04 -12.81 -5.91
N GLY A 424 8.58 -13.41 -4.87
CA GLY A 424 10.01 -13.67 -4.66
C GLY A 424 10.65 -12.69 -3.67
N GLU A 425 10.03 -11.56 -3.40
CA GLU A 425 10.43 -10.66 -2.31
C GLU A 425 9.92 -11.20 -0.96
N PRO A 426 10.65 -10.96 0.15
CA PRO A 426 10.27 -11.47 1.46
C PRO A 426 8.87 -11.04 1.89
N ASP A 427 8.05 -12.03 2.29
CA ASP A 427 6.67 -11.86 2.77
C ASP A 427 5.69 -11.26 1.77
N GLU A 428 6.10 -11.01 0.52
CA GLU A 428 5.32 -10.31 -0.48
C GLU A 428 4.61 -11.28 -1.44
N TYR A 429 3.34 -10.98 -1.68
CA TYR A 429 2.45 -11.76 -2.54
C TYR A 429 1.66 -10.84 -3.46
N VAL A 430 1.30 -11.35 -4.64
CA VAL A 430 0.51 -10.64 -5.65
C VAL A 430 -0.70 -11.46 -6.08
N GLY A 431 -1.86 -10.83 -6.13
CA GLY A 431 -3.09 -11.33 -6.74
C GLY A 431 -3.53 -10.37 -7.86
N TYR A 432 -4.39 -10.84 -8.77
CA TYR A 432 -4.81 -10.05 -9.92
C TYR A 432 -6.32 -9.91 -10.00
N ILE A 433 -6.80 -8.67 -10.02
CA ILE A 433 -8.19 -8.34 -10.33
C ILE A 433 -8.34 -8.41 -11.86
N LYS A 434 -9.37 -9.14 -12.33
CA LYS A 434 -9.64 -9.40 -13.75
C LYS A 434 -11.14 -9.40 -14.02
N GLY A 435 -11.51 -9.34 -15.30
CA GLY A 435 -12.90 -9.54 -15.74
C GLY A 435 -13.74 -8.28 -15.80
N TYR A 436 -13.17 -7.10 -15.52
CA TYR A 436 -13.78 -5.81 -15.77
C TYR A 436 -13.69 -5.45 -17.27
N GLN A 437 -14.59 -4.61 -17.74
CA GLN A 437 -14.64 -4.15 -19.13
C GLN A 437 -14.97 -2.66 -19.16
N GLY A 438 -14.17 -1.89 -19.90
CA GLY A 438 -14.39 -0.46 -20.03
C GLY A 438 -14.39 0.29 -18.69
N GLU A 439 -15.23 1.31 -18.59
CA GLU A 439 -15.43 2.07 -17.36
C GLU A 439 -16.11 1.20 -16.31
N SER A 440 -15.35 0.71 -15.35
CA SER A 440 -15.84 -0.16 -14.28
C SER A 440 -15.46 0.38 -12.91
N SER A 441 -16.38 0.22 -11.95
CA SER A 441 -16.18 0.49 -10.53
C SER A 441 -15.65 -0.77 -9.85
N ILE A 442 -14.53 -0.68 -9.13
CA ILE A 442 -13.89 -1.81 -8.47
C ILE A 442 -13.79 -1.54 -6.97
N ASP A 443 -14.41 -2.42 -6.18
CA ASP A 443 -14.24 -2.49 -4.75
C ASP A 443 -13.38 -3.71 -4.40
N TYR A 444 -12.39 -3.58 -3.50
CA TYR A 444 -11.55 -4.71 -3.13
C TYR A 444 -10.98 -4.62 -1.73
N TYR A 445 -10.61 -5.78 -1.18
CA TYR A 445 -9.83 -5.88 0.04
C TYR A 445 -8.89 -7.09 0.00
N VAL A 446 -7.83 -7.03 0.79
CA VAL A 446 -6.86 -8.11 0.95
C VAL A 446 -7.15 -8.88 2.24
N PHE A 447 -7.10 -10.19 2.19
CA PHE A 447 -7.31 -11.08 3.32
C PHE A 447 -6.12 -12.03 3.51
N GLY A 448 -5.73 -12.25 4.76
CA GLY A 448 -4.72 -13.24 5.13
C GLY A 448 -5.11 -14.06 6.35
N ALA A 449 -4.55 -15.28 6.42
CA ALA A 449 -4.61 -16.14 7.61
C ALA A 449 -3.28 -16.88 7.81
N ASP A 450 -2.97 -17.22 9.07
CA ASP A 450 -1.83 -18.05 9.45
C ASP A 450 -2.24 -19.34 10.17
N GLU A 451 -1.30 -20.25 10.41
CA GLU A 451 -1.52 -21.52 11.08
C GLU A 451 -1.79 -21.36 12.60
N SER A 452 -1.54 -20.20 13.18
CA SER A 452 -1.95 -19.89 14.56
C SER A 452 -3.47 -19.68 14.68
N GLY A 453 -4.17 -19.57 13.55
CA GLY A 453 -5.60 -19.27 13.46
C GLY A 453 -5.94 -17.79 13.38
N ARG A 454 -4.94 -16.91 13.38
CA ARG A 454 -5.14 -15.47 13.19
C ARG A 454 -5.53 -15.17 11.76
N ARG A 455 -6.36 -14.13 11.61
CA ARG A 455 -6.88 -13.64 10.33
C ARG A 455 -6.88 -12.13 10.36
N TYR A 456 -6.59 -11.52 9.23
CA TYR A 456 -6.64 -10.06 9.12
C TYR A 456 -7.07 -9.63 7.71
N THR A 457 -7.71 -8.48 7.63
CA THR A 457 -8.12 -7.85 6.38
C THR A 457 -7.55 -6.46 6.26
N GLN A 458 -7.29 -6.04 5.04
CA GLN A 458 -6.92 -4.68 4.69
C GLN A 458 -7.82 -4.21 3.55
N PRO A 459 -8.69 -3.18 3.74
CA PRO A 459 -8.85 -2.42 4.99
C PRO A 459 -9.45 -3.26 6.13
N VAL A 460 -9.38 -2.72 7.35
CA VAL A 460 -9.88 -3.41 8.56
C VAL A 460 -11.37 -3.74 8.49
N PHE A 461 -12.12 -2.92 7.78
CA PHE A 461 -13.57 -3.04 7.60
C PHE A 461 -13.99 -3.98 6.46
N ALA A 462 -13.02 -4.50 5.69
CA ALA A 462 -13.21 -5.46 4.59
C ALA A 462 -14.31 -5.02 3.59
N GLU A 463 -15.27 -5.92 3.31
CA GLU A 463 -16.35 -5.67 2.35
C GLU A 463 -17.34 -4.58 2.76
N LEU A 464 -17.35 -4.17 4.03
CA LEU A 464 -18.24 -3.11 4.51
C LEU A 464 -17.73 -1.70 4.18
N ASP A 465 -16.43 -1.58 3.92
CA ASP A 465 -15.76 -0.34 3.56
C ASP A 465 -14.45 -0.68 2.82
N PRO A 466 -14.55 -1.22 1.60
CA PRO A 466 -13.41 -1.70 0.83
C PRO A 466 -12.58 -0.55 0.27
N HIS A 467 -11.39 -0.86 -0.22
CA HIS A 467 -10.68 0.04 -1.14
C HIS A 467 -11.49 0.16 -2.44
N HIS A 468 -11.51 1.37 -3.00
CA HIS A 468 -12.30 1.70 -4.18
C HIS A 468 -11.48 2.43 -5.23
N PHE A 469 -11.66 2.03 -6.49
CA PHE A 469 -11.15 2.76 -7.65
C PHE A 469 -12.04 2.57 -8.88
N MET A 470 -11.89 3.45 -9.85
CA MET A 470 -12.55 3.36 -11.17
C MET A 470 -11.51 2.97 -12.22
N MET A 471 -11.92 2.19 -13.21
CA MET A 471 -11.14 2.00 -14.43
C MET A 471 -11.50 3.09 -15.44
N GLU A 472 -10.53 3.53 -16.25
CA GLU A 472 -10.80 4.39 -17.40
C GLU A 472 -11.79 3.74 -18.38
N GLU A 473 -12.50 4.59 -19.11
CA GLU A 473 -13.28 4.14 -20.25
C GLU A 473 -12.34 3.44 -21.24
N HIS A 474 -12.56 2.16 -21.42
CA HIS A 474 -11.86 1.38 -22.42
C HIS A 474 -12.87 0.84 -23.41
N THR A 475 -12.87 1.38 -24.59
CA THR A 475 -13.58 0.76 -25.69
C THR A 475 -12.74 -0.48 -26.09
N PRO A 476 -13.26 -1.72 -25.90
CA PRO A 476 -12.55 -2.88 -26.39
C PRO A 476 -12.28 -2.71 -27.88
N ILE A 477 -11.02 -2.61 -28.20
CA ILE A 477 -10.60 -2.53 -29.58
C ILE A 477 -10.76 -3.93 -30.12
N THR A 478 -11.71 -4.11 -30.99
CA THR A 478 -11.69 -5.30 -31.86
C THR A 478 -10.42 -5.18 -32.69
N PRO A 479 -9.44 -6.08 -32.52
CA PRO A 479 -8.22 -6.02 -33.33
C PRO A 479 -8.64 -6.07 -34.78
N THR A 480 -8.42 -5.00 -35.53
CA THR A 480 -8.52 -5.04 -36.97
C THR A 480 -7.28 -5.76 -37.47
N GLU A 481 -7.45 -6.66 -38.43
CA GLU A 481 -6.29 -7.34 -39.03
C GLU A 481 -5.30 -6.31 -39.59
N PRO A 482 -3.98 -6.58 -39.56
CA PRO A 482 -2.99 -5.67 -40.12
C PRO A 482 -3.36 -5.36 -41.59
N THR A 483 -3.34 -4.09 -41.94
CA THR A 483 -3.68 -3.70 -43.31
C THR A 483 -2.46 -3.88 -44.20
N ILE A 484 -2.65 -4.64 -45.30
CA ILE A 484 -1.69 -4.78 -46.39
C ILE A 484 -2.07 -3.76 -47.46
N SER A 485 -1.12 -2.98 -47.93
CA SER A 485 -1.38 -1.90 -48.88
C SER A 485 -1.85 -2.40 -50.25
N VAL A 486 -1.69 -3.70 -50.56
CA VAL A 486 -2.11 -4.33 -51.81
C VAL A 486 -2.67 -5.72 -51.52
N GLU A 487 -3.93 -5.98 -51.95
CA GLU A 487 -4.56 -7.30 -51.78
C GLU A 487 -4.11 -8.32 -52.79
N GLU A 488 -3.65 -7.89 -53.96
CA GLU A 488 -3.14 -8.73 -55.03
C GLU A 488 -1.87 -8.12 -55.62
N LEU A 489 -0.84 -8.92 -55.73
CA LEU A 489 0.43 -8.53 -56.34
C LEU A 489 0.55 -9.13 -57.74
N VAL A 490 0.84 -8.28 -58.69
CA VAL A 490 1.09 -8.69 -60.08
C VAL A 490 2.53 -8.33 -60.44
N PHE A 491 3.37 -9.34 -60.72
CA PHE A 491 4.74 -9.09 -61.11
C PHE A 491 4.80 -8.38 -62.47
N ASP A 492 5.66 -7.41 -62.58
CA ASP A 492 6.07 -6.77 -63.83
C ASP A 492 7.26 -7.47 -64.50
N GLU A 493 7.79 -6.88 -65.56
CA GLU A 493 8.95 -7.41 -66.30
C GLU A 493 10.26 -7.45 -65.45
N SER A 494 10.31 -6.75 -64.31
CA SER A 494 11.48 -6.74 -63.43
C SER A 494 11.61 -8.03 -62.62
N GLY A 495 10.52 -8.74 -62.39
CA GLY A 495 10.47 -9.94 -61.54
C GLY A 495 10.60 -9.65 -60.06
N GLU A 496 10.46 -8.39 -59.64
CA GLU A 496 10.43 -7.95 -58.22
C GLU A 496 9.22 -7.09 -57.96
N LEU A 497 8.65 -7.21 -56.76
CA LEU A 497 7.55 -6.40 -56.25
C LEU A 497 7.82 -5.97 -54.82
N THR A 498 7.34 -4.82 -54.43
CA THR A 498 7.39 -4.36 -53.07
C THR A 498 6.00 -4.01 -52.58
N PHE A 499 5.62 -4.47 -51.39
CA PHE A 499 4.41 -4.07 -50.71
C PHE A 499 4.73 -3.70 -49.26
N THR A 500 3.79 -3.03 -48.60
CA THR A 500 3.97 -2.53 -47.25
C THR A 500 2.94 -3.16 -46.34
N ILE A 501 3.37 -3.68 -45.20
CA ILE A 501 2.51 -4.10 -44.10
C ILE A 501 2.46 -2.94 -43.11
N THR A 502 1.26 -2.35 -42.92
CA THR A 502 1.06 -1.21 -42.00
C THR A 502 0.21 -1.65 -40.83
N ASN A 503 0.60 -1.26 -39.61
CA ASN A 503 -0.23 -1.43 -38.45
C ASN A 503 -1.30 -0.32 -38.40
N GLU A 504 -2.50 -0.59 -38.92
CA GLU A 504 -3.67 0.28 -38.80
C GLU A 504 -4.56 -0.10 -37.60
N THR A 505 -4.12 -1.05 -36.78
CA THR A 505 -4.78 -1.34 -35.51
C THR A 505 -4.46 -0.24 -34.51
N ASN A 506 -5.06 -0.26 -33.35
CA ASN A 506 -4.80 0.74 -32.32
C ASN A 506 -3.94 0.19 -31.17
N SER A 507 -3.32 -0.97 -31.37
CA SER A 507 -2.32 -1.55 -30.49
C SER A 507 -1.10 -2.06 -31.27
N PRO A 508 0.08 -2.09 -30.69
CA PRO A 508 1.22 -2.77 -31.30
C PRO A 508 0.92 -4.24 -31.54
N PHE A 509 1.41 -4.80 -32.66
CA PHE A 509 1.39 -6.23 -32.92
C PHE A 509 2.74 -6.71 -33.43
N THR A 510 3.03 -8.00 -33.33
CA THR A 510 4.31 -8.59 -33.72
C THR A 510 4.17 -9.45 -34.96
N LEU A 511 4.82 -9.03 -36.06
CA LEU A 511 5.02 -9.88 -37.24
C LEU A 511 6.08 -10.94 -36.93
N THR A 512 5.73 -12.20 -37.12
CA THR A 512 6.61 -13.34 -36.82
C THR A 512 7.21 -13.99 -38.03
N ASP A 513 6.46 -14.02 -39.16
CA ASP A 513 6.93 -14.63 -40.38
C ASP A 513 6.20 -14.11 -41.65
N VAL A 514 6.85 -14.19 -42.79
CA VAL A 514 6.29 -13.92 -44.13
C VAL A 514 6.85 -14.94 -45.09
N TYR A 515 6.01 -15.80 -45.68
CA TYR A 515 6.47 -16.88 -46.55
C TYR A 515 5.46 -17.21 -47.66
N GLU A 516 5.90 -17.93 -48.72
CA GLU A 516 5.01 -18.47 -49.74
C GLU A 516 4.27 -19.71 -49.20
N GLU A 517 2.94 -19.76 -49.36
CA GLU A 517 2.10 -20.85 -48.86
C GLU A 517 2.42 -22.21 -49.55
N SER A 518 2.73 -22.16 -50.83
CA SER A 518 3.01 -23.36 -51.58
C SER A 518 4.16 -23.12 -52.59
N ASP A 519 5.31 -23.60 -52.43
CA ASP A 519 6.52 -23.41 -53.27
C ASP A 519 6.24 -23.44 -54.81
N THR A 520 5.18 -22.77 -55.24
CA THR A 520 4.72 -22.75 -56.64
C THR A 520 5.54 -21.80 -57.49
N LEU A 521 5.80 -20.60 -56.94
CA LEU A 521 6.59 -19.57 -57.61
C LEU A 521 8.02 -19.46 -57.07
N TYR A 522 8.31 -20.17 -55.96
CA TYR A 522 9.59 -20.12 -55.26
C TYR A 522 9.99 -18.66 -54.96
N LEU A 523 9.10 -17.95 -54.31
CA LEU A 523 9.26 -16.53 -53.98
C LEU A 523 10.38 -16.32 -52.98
N ASN A 524 11.25 -15.36 -53.27
CA ASN A 524 12.21 -14.83 -52.28
C ASN A 524 11.61 -13.59 -51.65
N MET A 525 11.48 -13.59 -50.32
CA MET A 525 10.96 -12.46 -49.58
C MET A 525 12.03 -11.84 -48.70
N PHE A 526 12.12 -10.52 -48.77
CA PHE A 526 13.03 -9.70 -47.97
C PHE A 526 12.24 -8.61 -47.25
N THR A 527 12.28 -8.60 -45.94
CA THR A 527 11.70 -7.54 -45.14
C THR A 527 12.73 -6.44 -44.91
N SER A 528 12.31 -5.19 -44.88
CA SER A 528 13.20 -4.04 -44.64
C SER A 528 13.91 -4.11 -43.27
N GLU A 529 13.30 -4.81 -42.29
CA GLU A 529 13.88 -5.15 -40.99
C GLU A 529 13.70 -6.64 -40.67
N PRO A 530 14.57 -7.24 -39.81
CA PRO A 530 14.48 -8.66 -39.48
C PRO A 530 13.20 -9.03 -38.72
N LEU A 531 12.61 -10.18 -39.00
CA LEU A 531 11.53 -10.77 -38.23
C LEU A 531 12.06 -11.66 -37.09
N PRO A 532 11.38 -11.82 -35.93
CA PRO A 532 10.11 -11.13 -35.59
C PRO A 532 10.31 -9.64 -35.34
N ARG A 533 9.33 -8.82 -35.74
CA ARG A 533 9.32 -7.36 -35.61
C ARG A 533 7.99 -6.89 -35.05
N THR A 534 8.01 -6.13 -33.94
CA THR A 534 6.82 -5.43 -33.44
C THR A 534 6.66 -4.12 -34.19
N LEU A 535 5.44 -3.88 -34.68
CA LEU A 535 5.04 -2.63 -35.33
C LEU A 535 4.15 -1.85 -34.39
N ASP A 536 4.56 -0.63 -34.05
CA ASP A 536 3.72 0.31 -33.32
C ASP A 536 2.56 0.82 -34.20
N VAL A 537 1.55 1.43 -33.59
CA VAL A 537 0.38 1.97 -34.29
C VAL A 537 0.80 2.98 -35.35
N GLY A 538 0.42 2.73 -36.60
CA GLY A 538 0.81 3.53 -37.76
C GLY A 538 2.19 3.24 -38.34
N GLU A 539 2.96 2.33 -37.74
CA GLU A 539 4.26 1.90 -38.25
C GLU A 539 4.09 0.93 -39.43
N SER A 540 5.03 0.94 -40.37
CA SER A 540 5.00 0.13 -41.57
C SER A 540 6.30 -0.67 -41.74
N LEU A 541 6.21 -1.90 -42.27
CA LEU A 541 7.30 -2.73 -42.70
C LEU A 541 7.20 -2.96 -44.18
N GLU A 542 8.25 -2.68 -44.94
CA GLU A 542 8.32 -2.96 -46.36
C GLU A 542 8.79 -4.39 -46.61
N VAL A 543 8.10 -5.08 -47.52
CA VAL A 543 8.41 -6.44 -47.96
C VAL A 543 8.68 -6.45 -49.48
N THR A 544 9.88 -6.83 -49.88
CA THR A 544 10.25 -7.02 -51.27
C THR A 544 10.15 -8.51 -51.61
N VAL A 545 9.47 -8.83 -52.71
CA VAL A 545 9.24 -10.19 -53.19
C VAL A 545 9.86 -10.32 -54.56
N GLY A 546 10.75 -11.28 -54.73
CA GLY A 546 11.37 -11.63 -56.01
C GLY A 546 11.03 -13.05 -56.43
N ILE A 547 10.87 -13.30 -57.73
CA ILE A 547 10.68 -14.66 -58.27
C ILE A 547 12.04 -15.32 -58.42
N ALA A 548 12.20 -16.52 -57.82
CA ALA A 548 13.44 -17.27 -57.85
C ALA A 548 13.60 -18.19 -59.09
N VAL A 549 12.51 -18.47 -59.79
CA VAL A 549 12.47 -19.37 -60.95
C VAL A 549 11.78 -18.73 -62.14
N TYR A 550 12.16 -19.19 -63.35
CA TYR A 550 11.49 -18.80 -64.61
C TYR A 550 10.09 -19.41 -64.66
N VAL A 551 9.06 -18.56 -64.78
CA VAL A 551 7.67 -18.99 -64.94
C VAL A 551 7.13 -18.44 -66.24
N LYS A 552 6.54 -19.34 -67.05
CA LYS A 552 5.93 -19.00 -68.34
C LYS A 552 4.42 -19.22 -68.29
N GLY A 553 3.68 -18.12 -68.49
CA GLY A 553 2.20 -18.13 -68.51
C GLY A 553 1.57 -17.73 -67.18
N TYR A 554 0.31 -18.10 -66.98
CA TYR A 554 -0.40 -17.80 -65.73
C TYR A 554 0.03 -18.70 -64.59
N ALA A 555 0.40 -18.12 -63.45
CA ALA A 555 0.64 -18.82 -62.23
C ALA A 555 0.12 -17.98 -61.05
N GLU A 556 -0.27 -18.65 -59.98
CA GLU A 556 -0.82 -18.00 -58.77
C GLU A 556 -0.32 -18.74 -57.54
N THR A 557 0.03 -17.99 -56.53
CA THR A 557 0.34 -18.47 -55.19
C THR A 557 -0.14 -17.47 -54.13
N SER A 558 -0.01 -17.81 -52.86
CA SER A 558 -0.30 -16.91 -51.75
C SER A 558 0.94 -16.65 -50.93
N ILE A 559 1.13 -15.41 -50.51
CA ILE A 559 2.05 -15.04 -49.44
C ILE A 559 1.26 -15.07 -48.12
N VAL A 560 1.78 -15.81 -47.17
CA VAL A 560 1.23 -15.88 -45.79
C VAL A 560 2.01 -14.94 -44.91
N ILE A 561 1.29 -14.04 -44.23
CA ILE A 561 1.85 -13.10 -43.28
C ILE A 561 1.33 -13.51 -41.90
N ILE A 562 2.24 -13.88 -40.97
CA ILE A 562 1.91 -14.34 -39.63
C ILE A 562 2.22 -13.23 -38.62
N SER A 563 1.21 -12.88 -37.84
CA SER A 563 1.34 -12.00 -36.66
C SER A 563 0.75 -12.66 -35.42
N ASP A 564 0.99 -12.07 -34.28
CA ASP A 564 0.35 -12.45 -32.99
C ASP A 564 -1.15 -12.14 -32.95
N LEU A 565 -1.67 -11.36 -33.90
CA LEU A 565 -3.11 -11.10 -34.03
C LEU A 565 -3.80 -12.13 -34.94
N ALA A 566 -3.27 -12.33 -36.15
CA ALA A 566 -3.85 -13.23 -37.16
C ALA A 566 -2.86 -13.60 -38.25
N SER A 567 -3.21 -14.61 -39.06
CA SER A 567 -2.51 -14.92 -40.32
C SER A 567 -3.29 -14.29 -41.47
N GLN A 568 -2.59 -13.56 -42.34
CA GLN A 568 -3.17 -12.96 -43.56
C GLN A 568 -2.61 -13.62 -44.80
N TYR A 569 -3.40 -13.62 -45.88
CA TYR A 569 -3.06 -14.21 -47.15
C TYR A 569 -3.11 -13.14 -48.23
N LEU A 570 -1.99 -13.00 -48.98
CA LEU A 570 -1.89 -12.08 -50.08
C LEU A 570 -1.70 -12.88 -51.38
N THR A 571 -2.64 -12.75 -52.31
CA THR A 571 -2.57 -13.45 -53.58
C THR A 571 -1.53 -12.82 -54.51
N VAL A 572 -0.66 -13.64 -55.07
CA VAL A 572 0.39 -13.25 -56.01
C VAL A 572 0.14 -13.92 -57.34
N LYS A 573 0.06 -13.12 -58.39
CA LYS A 573 -0.24 -13.60 -59.76
C LYS A 573 0.81 -13.19 -60.76
N ILE A 574 1.05 -14.08 -61.73
CA ILE A 574 1.80 -13.80 -62.92
C ILE A 574 0.83 -13.88 -64.09
N ASN A 575 0.56 -12.77 -64.79
CA ASN A 575 -0.41 -12.69 -65.86
C ASN A 575 0.18 -12.74 -67.26
N GLU A 576 1.47 -12.53 -67.43
CA GLU A 576 2.20 -12.54 -68.70
C GLU A 576 3.54 -13.28 -68.59
N GLU A 577 4.24 -13.43 -69.70
CA GLU A 577 5.55 -14.08 -69.76
C GLU A 577 6.60 -13.16 -69.09
N ILE A 578 6.89 -13.39 -67.81
CA ILE A 578 7.93 -12.68 -67.08
C ILE A 578 9.25 -13.42 -67.31
N ILE A 579 10.19 -12.74 -67.93
CA ILE A 579 11.58 -13.18 -68.00
C ILE A 579 12.27 -12.69 -66.71
N SER A 580 12.03 -13.35 -65.56
CA SER A 580 12.92 -13.14 -64.44
C SER A 580 14.29 -13.70 -64.80
N GLY A 581 15.37 -13.07 -64.37
CA GLY A 581 16.73 -13.30 -64.80
C GLY A 581 17.37 -14.72 -64.60
N VAL A 582 16.56 -15.78 -64.53
CA VAL A 582 17.02 -17.17 -64.45
C VAL A 582 16.64 -17.90 -65.74
N ASP A 583 17.51 -17.84 -66.69
CA ASP A 583 17.47 -18.72 -67.86
C ASP A 583 17.57 -20.18 -67.35
N GLU A 584 16.61 -21.07 -67.73
CA GLU A 584 16.67 -22.52 -67.42
C GLU A 584 17.98 -23.13 -67.86
N ASN A 585 18.58 -22.67 -68.97
CA ASN A 585 19.90 -23.06 -69.39
C ASN A 585 21.00 -22.62 -68.42
N LEU A 586 20.83 -21.52 -67.75
CA LEU A 586 21.76 -21.03 -66.74
C LEU A 586 21.61 -21.80 -65.43
N ALA A 587 20.36 -22.07 -64.97
CA ALA A 587 20.10 -22.91 -63.83
C ALA A 587 20.67 -24.32 -63.93
N ALA A 588 20.70 -24.87 -65.19
CA ALA A 588 21.33 -26.13 -65.52
C ALA A 588 22.86 -26.03 -65.65
N SER A 589 23.41 -24.81 -65.79
CA SER A 589 24.86 -24.60 -65.96
C SER A 589 25.64 -24.55 -64.66
N PHE A 590 24.96 -24.34 -63.54
CA PHE A 590 25.55 -24.30 -62.18
C PHE A 590 24.98 -25.39 -61.30
N GLU A 591 25.82 -26.31 -60.83
CA GLU A 591 25.49 -27.25 -59.76
C GLU A 591 26.23 -26.83 -58.49
N VAL A 592 25.50 -26.70 -57.42
CA VAL A 592 26.02 -26.32 -56.07
C VAL A 592 25.85 -27.52 -55.14
N TYR A 593 26.94 -28.03 -54.63
CA TYR A 593 26.92 -29.24 -53.79
C TYR A 593 28.10 -29.28 -52.80
N PRO A 594 27.98 -30.07 -51.70
CA PRO A 594 26.85 -30.93 -51.36
C PRO A 594 25.72 -30.08 -50.72
N ASN A 595 24.51 -30.58 -50.82
CA ASN A 595 23.36 -30.07 -50.05
C ASN A 595 22.72 -31.24 -49.28
N PRO A 596 22.80 -31.33 -47.97
CA PRO A 596 23.39 -30.33 -47.03
C PRO A 596 24.91 -30.17 -47.18
N MET A 597 25.38 -28.93 -46.99
CA MET A 597 26.82 -28.62 -46.98
C MET A 597 27.41 -28.83 -45.59
N ASN A 598 28.70 -29.16 -45.57
CA ASN A 598 29.52 -29.21 -44.36
C ASN A 598 30.52 -28.03 -44.36
N ASN A 599 31.83 -28.31 -44.38
CA ASN A 599 32.85 -27.26 -44.32
C ASN A 599 33.21 -26.67 -45.69
N THR A 600 32.81 -27.31 -46.76
CA THR A 600 33.18 -26.89 -48.14
C THR A 600 31.97 -27.00 -49.05
N LEU A 601 31.74 -25.96 -49.84
CA LEU A 601 30.74 -25.91 -50.90
C LEU A 601 31.44 -25.88 -52.25
N TYR A 602 30.99 -26.72 -53.18
CA TYR A 602 31.52 -26.82 -54.55
C TYR A 602 30.49 -26.30 -55.53
N ILE A 603 30.96 -25.59 -56.53
CA ILE A 603 30.15 -25.07 -57.63
C ILE A 603 30.73 -25.55 -58.97
N ASN A 604 29.92 -26.27 -59.69
CA ASN A 604 30.28 -26.67 -61.03
C ASN A 604 29.71 -25.63 -62.01
N GLY A 605 30.58 -25.05 -62.88
CA GLY A 605 30.21 -23.99 -63.84
C GLY A 605 31.27 -22.91 -63.96
N ASP A 606 31.05 -21.93 -64.87
CA ASP A 606 31.96 -20.79 -65.10
C ASP A 606 31.60 -19.62 -64.16
N VAL A 607 32.09 -19.71 -62.94
CA VAL A 607 31.74 -18.81 -61.83
C VAL A 607 32.50 -17.49 -61.94
N GLN A 608 31.76 -16.35 -61.93
CA GLN A 608 32.32 -15.02 -61.82
C GLN A 608 32.32 -14.53 -60.33
N ASP A 609 31.20 -14.68 -59.63
CA ASP A 609 31.11 -14.41 -58.22
C ASP A 609 30.06 -15.30 -57.49
N VAL A 610 30.22 -15.44 -56.17
CA VAL A 610 29.31 -16.18 -55.32
C VAL A 610 29.02 -15.34 -54.11
N THR A 611 27.74 -15.12 -53.84
CA THR A 611 27.27 -14.47 -52.63
C THR A 611 26.45 -15.46 -51.83
N ILE A 612 26.72 -15.57 -50.52
CA ILE A 612 25.95 -16.43 -49.62
C ILE A 612 25.18 -15.53 -48.65
N PHE A 613 23.88 -15.77 -48.56
CA PHE A 613 22.98 -15.09 -47.64
C PHE A 613 22.50 -16.10 -46.60
N ASN A 614 22.28 -15.63 -45.35
CA ASN A 614 21.61 -16.43 -44.35
C ASN A 614 20.09 -16.45 -44.59
N ALA A 615 19.33 -17.16 -43.73
CA ALA A 615 17.88 -17.34 -43.88
C ALA A 615 17.07 -16.00 -43.78
N VAL A 616 17.67 -14.95 -43.23
CA VAL A 616 17.04 -13.60 -43.13
C VAL A 616 17.55 -12.64 -44.21
N GLY A 617 18.18 -13.15 -45.29
CA GLY A 617 18.63 -12.37 -46.44
C GLY A 617 19.92 -11.56 -46.22
N GLN A 618 20.55 -11.63 -45.05
CA GLN A 618 21.79 -10.93 -44.78
C GLN A 618 22.96 -11.60 -45.52
N GLN A 619 23.75 -10.85 -46.30
CA GLN A 619 24.96 -11.35 -46.91
C GLN A 619 25.98 -11.74 -45.83
N VAL A 620 26.34 -13.02 -45.79
CA VAL A 620 27.31 -13.58 -44.83
C VAL A 620 28.65 -13.91 -45.48
N MET A 621 28.68 -14.04 -46.80
CA MET A 621 29.92 -14.31 -47.54
C MET A 621 29.85 -13.78 -48.98
N PHE A 622 30.99 -13.30 -49.53
CA PHE A 622 31.14 -12.96 -50.93
C PHE A 622 32.52 -13.44 -51.42
N VAL A 623 32.54 -14.15 -52.54
CA VAL A 623 33.76 -14.71 -53.11
C VAL A 623 33.78 -14.52 -54.65
N GLU A 624 34.84 -13.97 -55.17
CA GLU A 624 35.03 -13.82 -56.62
C GLU A 624 35.79 -15.03 -57.23
N LYS A 625 35.35 -15.51 -58.39
CA LYS A 625 35.99 -16.49 -59.21
C LYS A 625 36.41 -17.77 -58.49
N ALA A 626 35.59 -18.29 -57.63
CA ALA A 626 35.87 -19.50 -56.87
C ALA A 626 34.80 -20.57 -57.08
N ASN A 627 35.23 -21.74 -57.49
CA ASN A 627 34.41 -22.96 -57.64
C ASN A 627 34.45 -23.86 -56.39
N THR A 628 35.19 -23.44 -55.37
CA THR A 628 35.28 -24.12 -54.07
C THR A 628 35.34 -23.08 -52.99
N ILE A 629 34.40 -23.14 -52.08
CA ILE A 629 34.20 -22.12 -51.03
C ILE A 629 34.28 -22.81 -49.65
N ASP A 630 35.13 -22.29 -48.79
CA ASP A 630 35.18 -22.71 -47.40
C ASP A 630 34.03 -22.04 -46.64
N VAL A 631 33.15 -22.86 -46.12
CA VAL A 631 31.96 -22.44 -45.36
C VAL A 631 31.98 -22.99 -43.93
N ALA A 632 33.18 -23.40 -43.44
CA ALA A 632 33.31 -23.97 -42.10
C ALA A 632 32.84 -23.05 -40.99
N ASP A 633 33.05 -21.74 -41.14
CA ASP A 633 32.69 -20.72 -40.14
C ASP A 633 31.20 -20.33 -40.14
N LEU A 634 30.41 -20.82 -41.12
CA LEU A 634 28.98 -20.59 -41.14
C LEU A 634 28.29 -21.52 -40.12
N SER A 635 27.33 -20.95 -39.36
CA SER A 635 26.51 -21.70 -38.40
C SER A 635 25.62 -22.73 -39.11
N GLU A 636 25.17 -23.75 -38.38
CA GLU A 636 24.12 -24.65 -38.87
C GLU A 636 22.85 -23.86 -39.20
N GLY A 637 22.21 -24.17 -40.33
CA GLY A 637 21.02 -23.47 -40.78
C GLY A 637 20.83 -23.46 -42.28
N MET A 638 19.88 -22.67 -42.77
CA MET A 638 19.53 -22.50 -44.16
C MET A 638 20.27 -21.29 -44.74
N TYR A 639 20.78 -21.46 -45.95
CA TYR A 639 21.50 -20.42 -46.70
C TYR A 639 21.03 -20.37 -48.14
N PHE A 640 21.13 -19.20 -48.76
CA PHE A 640 20.89 -18.96 -50.18
C PHE A 640 22.23 -18.60 -50.82
N VAL A 641 22.62 -19.36 -51.84
CA VAL A 641 23.88 -19.20 -52.56
C VAL A 641 23.57 -18.65 -53.94
N ARG A 642 23.86 -17.38 -54.18
CA ARG A 642 23.78 -16.75 -55.49
C ARG A 642 25.08 -16.94 -56.20
N VAL A 643 25.03 -17.53 -57.41
CA VAL A 643 26.17 -17.73 -58.29
C VAL A 643 25.96 -16.92 -59.57
N SER A 644 26.92 -16.06 -59.93
CA SER A 644 26.86 -15.24 -61.14
C SER A 644 27.90 -15.69 -62.16
N ASP A 645 27.56 -15.57 -63.48
CA ASP A 645 28.51 -15.79 -64.63
C ASP A 645 29.19 -14.46 -65.03
N LYS A 646 30.12 -14.51 -65.95
CA LYS A 646 30.86 -13.37 -66.53
C LYS A 646 29.97 -12.38 -67.32
N ASN A 647 28.74 -12.77 -67.66
CA ASN A 647 27.81 -11.95 -68.44
C ASN A 647 26.83 -11.19 -67.50
N GLY A 648 26.93 -11.40 -66.16
CA GLY A 648 26.06 -10.79 -65.16
C GLY A 648 24.77 -11.59 -64.86
N ASN A 649 24.59 -12.75 -65.52
CA ASN A 649 23.46 -13.61 -65.18
C ASN A 649 23.75 -14.36 -63.89
N SER A 650 22.73 -14.54 -63.02
CA SER A 650 22.90 -15.23 -61.74
C SER A 650 21.85 -16.29 -61.48
N VAL A 651 22.19 -17.28 -60.66
CA VAL A 651 21.26 -18.29 -60.12
C VAL A 651 21.38 -18.36 -58.61
N VAL A 652 20.27 -18.55 -57.92
CA VAL A 652 20.23 -18.75 -56.47
C VAL A 652 19.88 -20.20 -56.14
N LYS A 653 20.65 -20.83 -55.28
CA LYS A 653 20.41 -22.20 -54.78
C LYS A 653 20.23 -22.21 -53.28
N LYS A 654 19.17 -22.86 -52.78
CA LYS A 654 18.93 -23.09 -51.34
C LYS A 654 19.81 -24.24 -50.86
N ILE A 655 20.62 -24.01 -49.88
CA ILE A 655 21.56 -24.96 -49.28
C ILE A 655 21.37 -25.02 -47.76
N VAL A 656 21.44 -26.21 -47.21
CA VAL A 656 21.38 -26.42 -45.76
C VAL A 656 22.78 -26.68 -45.23
N LYS A 657 23.22 -26.00 -44.21
CA LYS A 657 24.45 -26.27 -43.46
C LYS A 657 24.12 -27.19 -42.27
N ARG A 658 24.89 -28.27 -42.09
CA ARG A 658 24.82 -29.18 -40.93
C ARG A 658 26.12 -29.20 -40.17
#